data_bdfafd0ddaa9e254417ba72ad364bb37
#
_entry.id   bdfafd0ddaa9e254417ba72ad364bb37
#
_cell.length_a   1.000
_cell.length_b   1.000
_cell.length_c   1.000
_cell.angle_alpha   90.00
_cell.angle_beta   90.00
_cell.angle_gamma   90.00
#
_symmetry.space_group_name_H-M   'P 1'
#
loop_
_entity.id
_entity.type
_entity.pdbx_description
1 polymer ?
#
loop_
_entity_poly.entity_id
_entity_poly.type
_entity_poly.pdbx_seq_one_letter_code
_entity_poly.pdbx_strand_id
1 'polypeptide(L)'
;MNIQKFTQKSVEAVQECEKLAYEFSNSEIDNEHLAYALVRIEDSLILSLIRKMDIDEKEYIADCEKIVDKKPKVSGDVQIRISQALNKVLLCAEDEAKAMGDNFVSVEHLFLTLIKYPNNEVARLFAKYNITRERVLQVLQGIRGDKSVTTDNPEATYETLEKYGVDLVEKAKKQEMDPVIGRDNEIRNVIRILSRKTKNNPVLIGEPGVGKTAVVEGLAQRIVRGDVPDGLKDKTVFSLDMGALVAGAKYRGEFEERLKSVLDEVKKSDGQIILFIDELHTIVGAGKTDGAMDAGNMLKPMLARGELHCIGATTLDEYRMYIEKDPALERRFQPVTVDEPTVEDTISILRGIKERYEVYHGVKIADNALVAAAVLSHRYISDRFLPDKAIDLVDEACALIKTELDSMPAELDELSRKVMQLEIEEAALKKETDEISKKRLLELQEELAENKEKLDAGKAKWESEKSSVDKLSKIREEIESVNGQIQQAQREYNLEKAAELQYGKLPALQKQLAEEEKIVKERELTLVHECVTEDEIGKIVSKWTGIPVTRLNESERNKTLNLGDELHKRVVGQDEAVRKVTEAIMRSKAGIKDPGKPIGSFLFLGPTGVGKTELAKTLAASLFDDENNIVRIDMSEYMEKYSVSRLIGAPPGYVGYEEGGQLTEAVRRKPYSVVLFDEIEKAHPDVFNVLLQVLDDGRVTDSKGRTVDFKNTIIILTSNLGSQYLLDGIGENGEIKPECEKLVMNDLRASFRPEFLNRLDEIIMFKPLTKDNIGNIINLLMKELNARLEDKEITVKLSDSAKAGIIAGGYDPVYGARPLKRYLQKTVETLCAKLILANSVAPGDTILIDDTGNGLTAVRQTD
;
A
#
# COMPACT_ATOMS: atom_id res chain seq x y z
N MET A 1 -41.97 -26.07 30.69
CA MET A 1 -40.66 -25.59 30.37
C MET A 1 -40.67 -24.07 30.44
N ASN A 2 -39.81 -23.48 31.26
CA ASN A 2 -39.73 -22.03 31.38
C ASN A 2 -38.55 -21.51 30.50
N ILE A 3 -38.86 -21.15 29.26
CA ILE A 3 -37.88 -20.71 28.29
C ILE A 3 -37.07 -19.48 28.77
N GLN A 4 -37.61 -18.69 29.67
CA GLN A 4 -36.90 -17.53 30.23
C GLN A 4 -35.70 -17.88 31.13
N LYS A 5 -35.54 -19.18 31.47
CA LYS A 5 -34.38 -19.68 32.21
C LYS A 5 -33.32 -20.32 31.30
N PHE A 6 -33.48 -20.31 30.00
CA PHE A 6 -32.52 -20.86 29.06
C PHE A 6 -31.60 -19.75 28.55
N THR A 7 -30.32 -20.05 28.38
CA THR A 7 -29.40 -19.14 27.75
C THR A 7 -29.75 -18.96 26.28
N GLN A 8 -29.26 -17.88 25.65
CA GLN A 8 -29.56 -17.59 24.26
C GLN A 8 -29.14 -18.77 23.34
N LYS A 9 -27.97 -19.36 23.58
CA LYS A 9 -27.47 -20.53 22.84
C LYS A 9 -28.28 -21.80 23.07
N SER A 10 -28.80 -21.99 24.28
CA SER A 10 -29.69 -23.13 24.58
C SER A 10 -31.04 -22.98 23.84
N VAL A 11 -31.58 -21.79 23.76
CA VAL A 11 -32.79 -21.50 22.98
C VAL A 11 -32.54 -21.71 21.51
N GLU A 12 -31.39 -21.25 21.00
CA GLU A 12 -30.96 -21.45 19.61
C GLU A 12 -30.82 -22.94 19.29
N ALA A 13 -30.21 -23.74 20.17
CA ALA A 13 -30.09 -25.18 19.99
C ALA A 13 -31.47 -25.87 19.91
N VAL A 14 -32.45 -25.45 20.72
CA VAL A 14 -33.82 -25.99 20.66
C VAL A 14 -34.52 -25.59 19.36
N GLN A 15 -34.34 -24.35 18.90
CA GLN A 15 -34.88 -23.90 17.61
C GLN A 15 -34.22 -24.63 16.42
N GLU A 16 -32.91 -24.89 16.50
CA GLU A 16 -32.20 -25.65 15.46
C GLU A 16 -32.69 -27.10 15.39
N CYS A 17 -33.11 -27.71 16.52
CA CYS A 17 -33.76 -29.04 16.48
C CYS A 17 -35.03 -29.05 15.62
N GLU A 18 -35.82 -27.96 15.66
CA GLU A 18 -37.01 -27.83 14.85
C GLU A 18 -36.68 -27.70 13.37
N LYS A 19 -35.69 -26.86 13.04
CA LYS A 19 -35.20 -26.71 11.65
C LYS A 19 -34.65 -28.03 11.10
N LEU A 20 -33.86 -28.77 11.88
CA LEU A 20 -33.34 -30.09 11.50
C LEU A 20 -34.47 -31.09 11.22
N ALA A 21 -35.53 -31.10 12.04
CA ALA A 21 -36.66 -31.97 11.79
C ALA A 21 -37.38 -31.65 10.47
N TYR A 22 -37.49 -30.38 10.08
CA TYR A 22 -37.98 -29.97 8.75
C TYR A 22 -37.00 -30.35 7.63
N GLU A 23 -35.71 -30.09 7.81
CA GLU A 23 -34.66 -30.38 6.81
C GLU A 23 -34.59 -31.86 6.45
N PHE A 24 -34.68 -32.75 7.46
CA PHE A 24 -34.65 -34.20 7.30
C PHE A 24 -36.05 -34.84 7.13
N SER A 25 -37.11 -34.04 7.05
CA SER A 25 -38.50 -34.50 6.89
C SER A 25 -38.94 -35.46 7.99
N ASN A 26 -38.56 -35.24 9.25
CA ASN A 26 -38.93 -36.05 10.39
C ASN A 26 -40.22 -35.54 11.02
N SER A 27 -41.11 -36.44 11.47
CA SER A 27 -42.38 -36.10 12.14
C SER A 27 -42.24 -35.83 13.64
N GLU A 28 -41.11 -36.18 14.24
CA GLU A 28 -40.85 -36.09 15.65
C GLU A 28 -39.44 -35.60 15.94
N ILE A 29 -39.35 -34.55 16.79
CA ILE A 29 -38.05 -34.05 17.31
C ILE A 29 -37.61 -34.91 18.48
N ASP A 30 -36.44 -35.53 18.42
CA ASP A 30 -35.95 -36.44 19.43
C ASP A 30 -34.48 -36.12 19.83
N ASN A 31 -33.89 -36.88 20.74
CA ASN A 31 -32.56 -36.72 21.27
C ASN A 31 -31.46 -36.61 20.25
N GLU A 32 -31.58 -37.28 19.07
CA GLU A 32 -30.63 -37.18 17.94
C GLU A 32 -30.59 -35.79 17.35
N HIS A 33 -31.76 -35.14 17.22
CA HIS A 33 -31.83 -33.76 16.75
C HIS A 33 -31.10 -32.80 17.71
N LEU A 34 -31.29 -33.00 19.03
CA LEU A 34 -30.56 -32.20 20.02
C LEU A 34 -29.07 -32.46 20.01
N ALA A 35 -28.64 -33.73 19.86
CA ALA A 35 -27.22 -34.06 19.75
C ALA A 35 -26.56 -33.38 18.56
N TYR A 36 -27.25 -33.33 17.40
CA TYR A 36 -26.76 -32.69 16.20
C TYR A 36 -26.87 -31.15 16.28
N ALA A 37 -27.96 -30.61 16.79
CA ALA A 37 -28.14 -29.15 16.97
C ALA A 37 -27.05 -28.55 17.85
N LEU A 38 -26.70 -29.18 18.97
CA LEU A 38 -25.67 -28.73 19.90
C LEU A 38 -24.27 -28.57 19.27
N VAL A 39 -23.97 -29.31 18.21
CA VAL A 39 -22.69 -29.20 17.49
C VAL A 39 -22.78 -28.38 16.19
N ARG A 40 -24.00 -28.06 15.73
CA ARG A 40 -24.22 -27.29 14.50
C ARG A 40 -24.36 -25.78 14.72
N ILE A 41 -24.74 -25.33 15.91
CA ILE A 41 -24.82 -23.91 16.24
C ILE A 41 -23.43 -23.27 16.21
N GLU A 42 -23.35 -22.01 15.70
CA GLU A 42 -22.10 -21.25 15.65
C GLU A 42 -21.52 -21.05 17.07
N ASP A 43 -20.21 -21.14 17.19
CA ASP A 43 -19.47 -21.00 18.46
C ASP A 43 -20.00 -21.94 19.58
N SER A 44 -20.26 -23.17 19.25
CA SER A 44 -20.78 -24.15 20.22
C SER A 44 -19.72 -24.56 21.25
N LEU A 45 -20.01 -24.36 22.54
CA LEU A 45 -19.17 -24.89 23.61
C LEU A 45 -18.99 -26.42 23.53
N ILE A 46 -20.00 -27.11 22.96
CA ILE A 46 -19.92 -28.58 22.82
C ILE A 46 -18.86 -28.99 21.82
N LEU A 47 -18.63 -28.23 20.74
CA LEU A 47 -17.49 -28.50 19.83
C LEU A 47 -16.14 -28.35 20.53
N SER A 48 -15.98 -27.28 21.34
CA SER A 48 -14.77 -27.12 22.15
C SER A 48 -14.55 -28.28 23.13
N LEU A 49 -15.63 -28.80 23.74
CA LEU A 49 -15.56 -29.97 24.60
C LEU A 49 -15.12 -31.23 23.81
N ILE A 50 -15.69 -31.46 22.63
CA ILE A 50 -15.36 -32.58 21.73
C ILE A 50 -13.88 -32.54 21.33
N ARG A 51 -13.39 -31.35 20.95
CA ARG A 51 -11.98 -31.13 20.59
C ARG A 51 -11.00 -31.41 21.73
N LYS A 52 -11.32 -30.91 22.94
CA LYS A 52 -10.48 -31.12 24.14
C LYS A 52 -10.57 -32.57 24.68
N MET A 53 -11.52 -33.36 24.20
CA MET A 53 -11.58 -34.81 24.45
C MET A 53 -10.81 -35.63 23.38
N ASP A 54 -10.00 -34.99 22.52
CA ASP A 54 -9.26 -35.64 21.41
C ASP A 54 -10.16 -36.43 20.44
N ILE A 55 -11.38 -35.91 20.16
CA ILE A 55 -12.32 -36.50 19.20
C ILE A 55 -12.32 -35.65 17.94
N ASP A 56 -12.23 -36.29 16.76
CA ASP A 56 -12.30 -35.61 15.48
C ASP A 56 -13.69 -34.98 15.27
N GLU A 57 -13.73 -33.63 15.20
CA GLU A 57 -14.96 -32.86 15.07
C GLU A 57 -15.74 -33.24 13.82
N LYS A 58 -15.03 -33.38 12.69
CA LYS A 58 -15.67 -33.65 11.38
C LYS A 58 -16.32 -35.03 11.38
N GLU A 59 -15.63 -36.02 11.97
CA GLU A 59 -16.17 -37.36 12.06
C GLU A 59 -17.38 -37.40 13.02
N TYR A 60 -17.28 -36.70 14.15
CA TYR A 60 -18.38 -36.64 15.13
C TYR A 60 -19.62 -35.97 14.57
N ILE A 61 -19.49 -34.81 13.88
CA ILE A 61 -20.57 -34.10 13.23
C ILE A 61 -21.23 -34.98 12.13
N ALA A 62 -20.42 -35.64 11.30
CA ALA A 62 -20.92 -36.51 10.26
C ALA A 62 -21.70 -37.74 10.80
N ASP A 63 -21.29 -38.24 11.97
CA ASP A 63 -22.02 -39.34 12.61
C ASP A 63 -23.29 -38.85 13.29
N CYS A 64 -23.34 -37.64 13.88
CA CYS A 64 -24.59 -37.04 14.33
C CYS A 64 -25.58 -36.87 13.18
N GLU A 65 -25.15 -36.38 12.02
CA GLU A 65 -25.97 -36.23 10.83
C GLU A 65 -26.55 -37.58 10.37
N LYS A 66 -25.71 -38.61 10.26
CA LYS A 66 -26.16 -39.97 9.87
C LYS A 66 -27.23 -40.56 10.79
N ILE A 67 -27.17 -40.24 12.07
CA ILE A 67 -28.17 -40.73 13.03
C ILE A 67 -29.51 -40.06 12.81
N VAL A 68 -29.52 -38.73 12.55
CA VAL A 68 -30.74 -38.00 12.21
C VAL A 68 -31.30 -38.42 10.86
N ASP A 69 -30.47 -38.64 9.84
CA ASP A 69 -30.91 -39.08 8.50
C ASP A 69 -31.55 -40.48 8.49
N LYS A 70 -31.17 -41.36 9.41
CA LYS A 70 -31.78 -42.71 9.56
C LYS A 70 -33.18 -42.71 10.14
N LYS A 71 -33.65 -41.59 10.69
CA LYS A 71 -35.01 -41.53 11.25
C LYS A 71 -36.10 -41.64 10.16
N PRO A 72 -37.29 -42.11 10.50
CA PRO A 72 -38.42 -42.23 9.55
C PRO A 72 -38.74 -40.86 8.95
N LYS A 73 -38.73 -40.81 7.60
CA LYS A 73 -39.08 -39.62 6.82
C LYS A 73 -40.58 -39.67 6.47
N VAL A 74 -41.24 -38.53 6.61
CA VAL A 74 -42.68 -38.42 6.28
C VAL A 74 -42.84 -37.36 5.18
N SER A 75 -43.62 -37.71 4.16
CA SER A 75 -43.98 -36.82 3.06
C SER A 75 -45.39 -36.25 3.28
N GLY A 76 -45.50 -34.94 3.40
CA GLY A 76 -46.73 -34.18 3.60
C GLY A 76 -46.66 -33.14 4.71
N ASP A 77 -47.69 -32.32 4.83
CA ASP A 77 -47.81 -31.28 5.83
C ASP A 77 -48.12 -31.92 7.20
N VAL A 78 -47.07 -32.28 7.99
CA VAL A 78 -47.18 -32.96 9.27
C VAL A 78 -46.83 -32.01 10.39
N GLN A 79 -47.70 -31.94 11.41
CA GLN A 79 -47.33 -31.22 12.65
C GLN A 79 -46.19 -31.95 13.37
N ILE A 80 -45.03 -31.33 13.40
CA ILE A 80 -43.88 -31.84 14.14
C ILE A 80 -44.18 -31.83 15.65
N ARG A 81 -43.88 -32.95 16.33
CA ARG A 81 -44.11 -33.12 17.78
C ARG A 81 -42.77 -33.37 18.46
N ILE A 82 -42.63 -32.89 19.72
CA ILE A 82 -41.47 -33.20 20.54
C ILE A 82 -41.70 -34.60 21.18
N SER A 83 -40.68 -35.45 21.13
CA SER A 83 -40.70 -36.80 21.73
C SER A 83 -40.76 -36.72 23.26
N GLN A 84 -41.29 -37.75 23.88
CA GLN A 84 -41.29 -37.85 25.35
C GLN A 84 -39.86 -37.92 25.90
N ALA A 85 -38.91 -38.50 25.18
CA ALA A 85 -37.52 -38.61 25.55
C ALA A 85 -36.85 -37.20 25.57
N LEU A 86 -37.01 -36.42 24.51
CA LEU A 86 -36.46 -35.08 24.44
C LEU A 86 -37.11 -34.14 25.46
N ASN A 87 -38.42 -34.22 25.63
CA ASN A 87 -39.14 -33.45 26.63
C ASN A 87 -38.58 -33.72 28.05
N LYS A 88 -38.27 -34.98 28.37
CA LYS A 88 -37.63 -35.38 29.61
C LYS A 88 -36.26 -34.74 29.77
N VAL A 89 -35.43 -34.74 28.70
CA VAL A 89 -34.09 -34.14 28.71
C VAL A 89 -34.21 -32.64 29.00
N LEU A 90 -35.09 -31.92 28.32
CA LEU A 90 -35.29 -30.48 28.48
C LEU A 90 -35.80 -30.10 29.89
N LEU A 91 -36.67 -30.92 30.48
CA LEU A 91 -37.17 -30.70 31.85
C LEU A 91 -36.08 -30.98 32.89
N CYS A 92 -35.30 -32.05 32.73
CA CYS A 92 -34.25 -32.44 33.67
C CYS A 92 -33.01 -31.53 33.56
N ALA A 93 -32.84 -30.77 32.47
CA ALA A 93 -31.75 -29.80 32.35
C ALA A 93 -31.85 -28.66 33.38
N GLU A 94 -33.07 -28.28 33.79
CA GLU A 94 -33.25 -27.29 34.88
C GLU A 94 -32.75 -27.84 36.25
N ASP A 95 -32.89 -29.12 36.46
CA ASP A 95 -32.41 -29.77 37.71
C ASP A 95 -30.89 -29.94 37.68
N GLU A 96 -30.31 -30.23 36.51
CA GLU A 96 -28.87 -30.30 36.35
C GLU A 96 -28.20 -28.93 36.55
N ALA A 97 -28.77 -27.84 36.01
CA ALA A 97 -28.33 -26.46 36.24
C ALA A 97 -28.36 -26.09 37.73
N LYS A 98 -29.44 -26.43 38.45
CA LYS A 98 -29.52 -26.19 39.88
C LYS A 98 -28.49 -27.00 40.68
N ALA A 99 -28.22 -28.25 40.27
CA ALA A 99 -27.21 -29.10 40.93
C ALA A 99 -25.77 -28.52 40.74
N MET A 100 -25.52 -27.79 39.66
CA MET A 100 -24.26 -27.10 39.39
C MET A 100 -24.22 -25.67 39.98
N GLY A 101 -25.30 -25.21 40.61
CA GLY A 101 -25.37 -23.87 41.21
C GLY A 101 -25.61 -22.75 40.21
N ASP A 102 -26.19 -23.07 39.07
CA ASP A 102 -26.41 -22.15 37.97
C ASP A 102 -27.83 -21.60 37.90
N ASN A 103 -27.99 -20.32 37.51
CA ASN A 103 -29.28 -19.66 37.41
C ASN A 103 -29.97 -19.90 36.06
N PHE A 104 -29.22 -20.21 35.02
CA PHE A 104 -29.72 -20.44 33.66
C PHE A 104 -29.31 -21.82 33.16
N VAL A 105 -30.11 -22.38 32.27
CA VAL A 105 -29.85 -23.63 31.59
C VAL A 105 -29.05 -23.32 30.32
N SER A 106 -27.77 -23.68 30.26
CA SER A 106 -26.86 -23.51 29.14
C SER A 106 -26.71 -24.82 28.34
N VAL A 107 -25.98 -24.75 27.22
CA VAL A 107 -25.81 -25.89 26.27
C VAL A 107 -25.13 -27.09 26.95
N GLU A 108 -24.20 -26.86 27.90
CA GLU A 108 -23.56 -27.92 28.67
C GLU A 108 -24.55 -28.68 29.55
N HIS A 109 -25.56 -28.02 30.16
CA HIS A 109 -26.61 -28.70 30.94
C HIS A 109 -27.47 -29.58 30.04
N LEU A 110 -27.78 -29.10 28.82
CA LEU A 110 -28.50 -29.90 27.83
C LEU A 110 -27.69 -31.13 27.42
N PHE A 111 -26.39 -30.97 27.20
CA PHE A 111 -25.49 -32.03 26.82
C PHE A 111 -25.31 -33.07 27.95
N LEU A 112 -25.06 -32.62 29.18
CA LEU A 112 -24.94 -33.50 30.35
C LEU A 112 -26.22 -34.27 30.62
N THR A 113 -27.40 -33.62 30.45
CA THR A 113 -28.68 -34.27 30.60
C THR A 113 -28.96 -35.27 29.49
N LEU A 114 -28.51 -34.98 28.25
CA LEU A 114 -28.59 -35.88 27.13
C LEU A 114 -27.74 -37.15 27.36
N ILE A 115 -26.53 -37.01 27.95
CA ILE A 115 -25.72 -38.15 28.40
C ILE A 115 -26.40 -38.98 29.46
N LYS A 116 -27.14 -38.35 30.38
CA LYS A 116 -27.83 -39.02 31.47
C LYS A 116 -29.10 -39.78 31.02
N TYR A 117 -29.79 -39.25 30.00
CA TYR A 117 -31.05 -39.83 29.47
C TYR A 117 -30.99 -39.99 27.94
N PRO A 118 -30.00 -40.72 27.40
CA PRO A 118 -29.87 -40.91 25.96
C PRO A 118 -30.95 -41.90 25.47
N ASN A 119 -31.37 -41.76 24.22
CA ASN A 119 -32.05 -42.85 23.52
C ASN A 119 -31.00 -43.85 22.94
N ASN A 120 -31.47 -44.96 22.34
CA ASN A 120 -30.60 -46.03 21.91
C ASN A 120 -29.51 -45.59 20.89
N GLU A 121 -29.84 -44.71 19.95
CA GLU A 121 -28.87 -44.28 18.92
C GLU A 121 -27.84 -43.27 19.48
N VAL A 122 -28.28 -42.34 20.30
CA VAL A 122 -27.39 -41.39 20.99
C VAL A 122 -26.49 -42.10 22.00
N ALA A 123 -27.03 -43.13 22.71
CA ALA A 123 -26.20 -43.96 23.59
C ALA A 123 -25.07 -44.69 22.84
N ARG A 124 -25.34 -45.20 21.64
CA ARG A 124 -24.33 -45.83 20.78
C ARG A 124 -23.28 -44.82 20.32
N LEU A 125 -23.73 -43.61 19.92
CA LEU A 125 -22.84 -42.53 19.54
C LEU A 125 -21.88 -42.19 20.70
N PHE A 126 -22.37 -41.93 21.89
CA PHE A 126 -21.56 -41.62 23.05
C PHE A 126 -20.61 -42.77 23.44
N ALA A 127 -21.07 -44.02 23.32
CA ALA A 127 -20.21 -45.19 23.56
C ALA A 127 -19.09 -45.33 22.51
N LYS A 128 -19.35 -45.02 21.21
CA LYS A 128 -18.33 -45.01 20.16
C LYS A 128 -17.17 -44.09 20.49
N TYR A 129 -17.46 -42.88 20.96
CA TYR A 129 -16.45 -41.86 21.26
C TYR A 129 -16.04 -41.81 22.74
N ASN A 130 -16.47 -42.78 23.57
CA ASN A 130 -16.19 -42.83 25.01
C ASN A 130 -16.56 -41.50 25.72
N ILE A 131 -17.73 -40.94 25.38
CA ILE A 131 -18.24 -39.71 26.00
C ILE A 131 -19.00 -40.12 27.26
N THR A 132 -18.41 -39.87 28.41
CA THR A 132 -19.01 -40.14 29.74
C THR A 132 -19.20 -38.83 30.48
N ARG A 133 -20.16 -38.84 31.45
CA ARG A 133 -20.45 -37.65 32.26
C ARG A 133 -19.20 -37.15 33.01
N GLU A 134 -18.42 -38.09 33.58
CA GLU A 134 -17.21 -37.77 34.34
C GLU A 134 -16.17 -37.08 33.44
N ARG A 135 -15.93 -37.61 32.22
CA ARG A 135 -14.98 -37.05 31.26
C ARG A 135 -15.43 -35.66 30.82
N VAL A 136 -16.72 -35.48 30.52
CA VAL A 136 -17.25 -34.17 30.13
C VAL A 136 -17.13 -33.16 31.28
N LEU A 137 -17.45 -33.53 32.50
CA LEU A 137 -17.30 -32.64 33.65
C LEU A 137 -15.85 -32.24 33.94
N GLN A 138 -14.92 -33.18 33.77
CA GLN A 138 -13.47 -32.90 33.92
C GLN A 138 -12.99 -31.88 32.91
N VAL A 139 -13.33 -32.01 31.62
CA VAL A 139 -12.98 -31.07 30.55
C VAL A 139 -13.73 -29.74 30.74
N LEU A 140 -15.01 -29.79 31.09
CA LEU A 140 -15.84 -28.61 31.37
C LEU A 140 -15.26 -27.74 32.50
N GLN A 141 -14.75 -28.39 33.58
CA GLN A 141 -14.08 -27.67 34.65
C GLN A 141 -12.81 -26.95 34.18
N GLY A 142 -12.10 -27.50 33.22
CA GLY A 142 -10.95 -26.85 32.56
C GLY A 142 -11.34 -25.63 31.70
N ILE A 143 -12.50 -25.64 31.06
CA ILE A 143 -12.98 -24.55 30.20
C ILE A 143 -13.71 -23.47 31.06
N ARG A 144 -14.59 -23.87 31.95
CA ARG A 144 -15.45 -22.98 32.70
C ARG A 144 -14.78 -22.47 34.00
N GLY A 145 -13.83 -23.22 34.57
CA GLY A 145 -13.29 -22.95 35.90
C GLY A 145 -14.38 -22.99 36.96
N ASP A 146 -14.30 -22.09 37.95
CA ASP A 146 -15.30 -21.94 39.04
C ASP A 146 -16.42 -20.93 38.70
N LYS A 147 -16.61 -20.54 37.42
CA LYS A 147 -17.66 -19.59 37.04
C LYS A 147 -19.03 -20.25 37.01
N SER A 148 -20.05 -19.65 37.69
CA SER A 148 -21.43 -20.06 37.58
C SER A 148 -22.17 -19.29 36.49
N VAL A 149 -23.14 -19.92 35.82
CA VAL A 149 -24.01 -19.32 34.79
C VAL A 149 -25.03 -18.38 35.44
N THR A 150 -24.65 -17.10 35.50
CA THR A 150 -25.49 -16.05 36.12
C THR A 150 -26.14 -15.13 35.10
N THR A 151 -25.71 -15.17 33.84
CA THR A 151 -26.22 -14.36 32.72
C THR A 151 -26.89 -15.26 31.66
N ASP A 152 -27.62 -14.66 30.76
CA ASP A 152 -28.29 -15.36 29.65
C ASP A 152 -27.36 -15.64 28.46
N ASN A 153 -26.11 -15.15 28.49
CA ASN A 153 -25.08 -15.42 27.49
C ASN A 153 -23.72 -15.75 28.15
N PRO A 154 -23.59 -16.88 28.86
CA PRO A 154 -22.37 -17.27 29.57
C PRO A 154 -21.24 -17.67 28.64
N GLU A 155 -21.55 -18.20 27.45
CA GLU A 155 -20.57 -18.65 26.44
C GLU A 155 -19.70 -17.52 25.94
N ALA A 156 -20.16 -16.28 25.94
CA ALA A 156 -19.36 -15.09 25.62
C ALA A 156 -18.18 -14.86 26.59
N THR A 157 -18.18 -15.53 27.75
CA THR A 157 -17.15 -15.39 28.80
C THR A 157 -16.23 -16.61 28.92
N TYR A 158 -16.44 -17.67 28.13
CA TYR A 158 -15.61 -18.86 28.11
C TYR A 158 -14.54 -18.73 27.01
N GLU A 159 -13.32 -19.20 27.28
CA GLU A 159 -12.17 -19.15 26.35
C GLU A 159 -11.94 -17.74 25.74
N THR A 160 -12.17 -16.71 26.59
CA THR A 160 -12.18 -15.31 26.16
C THR A 160 -10.85 -14.87 25.54
N LEU A 161 -9.72 -15.38 26.07
CA LEU A 161 -8.40 -15.05 25.52
C LEU A 161 -8.23 -15.63 24.10
N GLU A 162 -8.51 -16.90 23.90
CA GLU A 162 -8.38 -17.52 22.57
C GLU A 162 -9.33 -16.91 21.53
N LYS A 163 -10.46 -16.38 21.98
CA LYS A 163 -11.49 -15.76 21.13
C LYS A 163 -11.17 -14.32 20.72
N TYR A 164 -10.52 -13.54 21.60
CA TYR A 164 -10.27 -12.11 21.39
C TYR A 164 -8.80 -11.74 21.28
N GLY A 165 -7.94 -12.71 21.00
CA GLY A 165 -6.54 -12.42 20.77
C GLY A 165 -5.72 -13.66 20.43
N VAL A 166 -4.41 -13.47 20.41
CA VAL A 166 -3.46 -14.47 19.91
C VAL A 166 -2.29 -14.61 20.89
N ASP A 167 -1.95 -15.84 21.26
CA ASP A 167 -0.74 -16.16 22.01
C ASP A 167 0.49 -16.10 21.11
N LEU A 168 1.30 -15.05 21.27
CA LEU A 168 2.51 -14.85 20.49
C LEU A 168 3.61 -15.87 20.85
N VAL A 169 3.65 -16.36 22.09
CA VAL A 169 4.62 -17.38 22.51
C VAL A 169 4.28 -18.72 21.88
N GLU A 170 3.00 -19.06 21.77
CA GLU A 170 2.56 -20.28 21.08
C GLU A 170 2.87 -20.21 19.57
N LYS A 171 2.57 -19.07 18.91
CA LYS A 171 2.96 -18.82 17.52
C LYS A 171 4.48 -18.95 17.32
N ALA A 172 5.28 -18.38 18.23
CA ALA A 172 6.73 -18.51 18.16
C ALA A 172 7.21 -19.96 18.33
N LYS A 173 6.52 -20.76 19.16
CA LYS A 173 6.78 -22.20 19.28
C LYS A 173 6.47 -22.95 17.99
N LYS A 174 5.38 -22.58 17.31
CA LYS A 174 4.97 -23.18 16.01
C LYS A 174 5.78 -22.66 14.82
N GLN A 175 6.65 -21.66 15.01
CA GLN A 175 7.45 -21.00 13.96
C GLN A 175 6.61 -20.24 12.90
N GLU A 176 5.44 -19.82 13.28
CA GLU A 176 4.55 -19.04 12.42
C GLU A 176 4.91 -17.55 12.35
N MET A 177 6.00 -17.12 13.03
CA MET A 177 6.42 -15.71 13.12
C MET A 177 7.70 -15.46 12.34
N ASP A 178 7.80 -14.27 11.75
CA ASP A 178 9.00 -13.83 11.05
C ASP A 178 10.18 -13.61 12.01
N PRO A 179 11.43 -13.83 11.55
CA PRO A 179 12.60 -13.54 12.35
C PRO A 179 12.73 -12.03 12.60
N VAL A 180 12.89 -11.63 13.86
CA VAL A 180 13.08 -10.24 14.24
C VAL A 180 14.57 -9.89 14.23
N ILE A 181 14.92 -8.89 13.42
CA ILE A 181 16.31 -8.47 13.18
C ILE A 181 16.45 -6.97 13.49
N GLY A 182 17.57 -6.60 14.11
CA GLY A 182 17.93 -5.20 14.33
C GLY A 182 17.17 -4.49 15.45
N ARG A 183 16.41 -5.18 16.31
CA ARG A 183 15.62 -4.60 17.41
C ARG A 183 16.08 -5.04 18.81
N ASP A 184 17.32 -5.47 18.94
CA ASP A 184 17.87 -6.02 20.19
C ASP A 184 17.86 -5.02 21.35
N ASN A 185 18.11 -3.75 21.09
CA ASN A 185 18.15 -2.70 22.12
C ASN A 185 16.76 -2.41 22.65
N GLU A 186 15.77 -2.30 21.77
CA GLU A 186 14.37 -2.05 22.12
C GLU A 186 13.82 -3.24 22.93
N ILE A 187 14.05 -4.47 22.49
CA ILE A 187 13.63 -5.69 23.20
C ILE A 187 14.28 -5.76 24.60
N ARG A 188 15.58 -5.48 24.73
CA ARG A 188 16.26 -5.41 26.04
C ARG A 188 15.67 -4.34 26.93
N ASN A 189 15.31 -3.17 26.38
CA ASN A 189 14.65 -2.11 27.13
C ASN A 189 13.25 -2.54 27.62
N VAL A 190 12.46 -3.20 26.77
CA VAL A 190 11.16 -3.77 27.14
C VAL A 190 11.33 -4.78 28.27
N ILE A 191 12.26 -5.73 28.16
CA ILE A 191 12.58 -6.71 29.21
C ILE A 191 12.95 -6.03 30.52
N ARG A 192 13.82 -5.02 30.46
CA ARG A 192 14.24 -4.25 31.63
C ARG A 192 13.07 -3.54 32.31
N ILE A 193 12.14 -2.96 31.54
CA ILE A 193 10.97 -2.27 32.06
C ILE A 193 10.00 -3.28 32.69
N LEU A 194 9.71 -4.39 32.06
CA LEU A 194 8.85 -5.46 32.58
C LEU A 194 9.37 -6.02 33.92
N SER A 195 10.68 -6.01 34.12
CA SER A 195 11.32 -6.47 35.36
C SER A 195 11.33 -5.44 36.50
N ARG A 196 10.79 -4.23 36.30
CA ARG A 196 10.76 -3.18 37.33
C ARG A 196 9.65 -3.42 38.34
N LYS A 197 9.83 -2.92 39.55
CA LYS A 197 8.79 -2.97 40.60
C LYS A 197 7.63 -1.99 40.33
N THR A 198 7.90 -0.86 39.69
CA THR A 198 6.93 0.21 39.37
C THR A 198 7.21 0.72 37.99
N LYS A 199 6.22 1.29 37.30
CA LYS A 199 6.31 1.70 35.89
C LYS A 199 6.82 0.53 35.00
N ASN A 200 6.25 -0.62 35.22
CA ASN A 200 6.64 -1.88 34.57
C ASN A 200 5.85 -2.22 33.32
N ASN A 201 5.11 -1.25 32.77
CA ASN A 201 4.39 -1.39 31.52
C ASN A 201 5.07 -0.55 30.44
N PRO A 202 5.81 -1.16 29.51
CA PRO A 202 6.42 -0.42 28.38
C PRO A 202 5.34 0.03 27.38
N VAL A 203 5.54 1.20 26.78
CA VAL A 203 4.81 1.65 25.61
C VAL A 203 5.81 1.89 24.48
N LEU A 204 5.65 1.17 23.40
CA LEU A 204 6.43 1.33 22.16
C LEU A 204 5.89 2.55 21.40
N ILE A 205 6.73 3.54 21.21
CA ILE A 205 6.37 4.80 20.56
C ILE A 205 7.20 4.93 19.28
N GLY A 206 6.53 5.15 18.16
CA GLY A 206 7.20 5.34 16.88
C GLY A 206 6.20 5.53 15.76
N GLU A 207 6.68 5.94 14.61
CA GLU A 207 5.87 6.14 13.42
C GLU A 207 5.22 4.82 12.93
N PRO A 208 4.15 4.88 12.13
CA PRO A 208 3.56 3.68 11.53
C PRO A 208 4.60 2.95 10.65
N GLY A 209 4.60 1.61 10.69
CA GLY A 209 5.49 0.81 9.83
C GLY A 209 6.96 0.69 10.27
N VAL A 210 7.37 1.30 11.42
CA VAL A 210 8.76 1.16 11.91
C VAL A 210 9.04 -0.19 12.60
N GLY A 211 8.04 -1.06 12.79
CA GLY A 211 8.22 -2.38 13.37
C GLY A 211 8.00 -2.44 14.88
N LYS A 212 7.06 -1.67 15.45
CA LYS A 212 6.68 -1.74 16.87
C LYS A 212 6.21 -3.13 17.29
N THR A 213 5.35 -3.75 16.50
CA THR A 213 4.82 -5.10 16.73
C THR A 213 5.94 -6.16 16.69
N ALA A 214 6.91 -6.01 15.77
CA ALA A 214 8.07 -6.88 15.68
C ALA A 214 8.92 -6.91 16.97
N VAL A 215 9.00 -5.82 17.72
CA VAL A 215 9.69 -5.79 19.03
C VAL A 215 9.03 -6.76 20.02
N VAL A 216 7.69 -6.83 20.01
CA VAL A 216 6.94 -7.74 20.90
C VAL A 216 7.04 -9.20 20.44
N GLU A 217 7.01 -9.42 19.14
CA GLU A 217 7.26 -10.72 18.53
C GLU A 217 8.67 -11.23 18.85
N GLY A 218 9.66 -10.34 18.77
CA GLY A 218 11.03 -10.66 19.18
C GLY A 218 11.15 -11.01 20.66
N LEU A 219 10.38 -10.35 21.54
CA LEU A 219 10.28 -10.72 22.94
C LEU A 219 9.72 -12.15 23.10
N ALA A 220 8.63 -12.48 22.39
CA ALA A 220 8.03 -13.81 22.42
C ALA A 220 9.02 -14.89 21.95
N GLN A 221 9.77 -14.63 20.87
CA GLN A 221 10.83 -15.53 20.37
C GLN A 221 11.95 -15.73 21.41
N ARG A 222 12.37 -14.66 22.13
CA ARG A 222 13.37 -14.78 23.20
C ARG A 222 12.87 -15.57 24.41
N ILE A 223 11.59 -15.42 24.78
CA ILE A 223 10.97 -16.24 25.83
C ILE A 223 11.05 -17.72 25.45
N VAL A 224 10.67 -18.07 24.22
CA VAL A 224 10.75 -19.47 23.72
C VAL A 224 12.18 -20.02 23.74
N ARG A 225 13.17 -19.18 23.40
CA ARG A 225 14.61 -19.57 23.45
C ARG A 225 15.19 -19.62 24.85
N GLY A 226 14.48 -19.10 25.87
CA GLY A 226 14.98 -18.95 27.22
C GLY A 226 15.98 -17.79 27.41
N ASP A 227 16.12 -16.89 26.43
CA ASP A 227 17.03 -15.74 26.46
C ASP A 227 16.36 -14.53 27.12
N VAL A 228 15.79 -14.76 28.31
CA VAL A 228 15.15 -13.77 29.15
C VAL A 228 15.44 -14.06 30.62
N PRO A 229 15.32 -13.08 31.53
CA PRO A 229 15.43 -13.31 32.98
C PRO A 229 14.44 -14.36 33.48
N ASP A 230 14.79 -15.07 34.56
CA ASP A 230 13.97 -16.17 35.10
C ASP A 230 12.51 -15.78 35.35
N GLY A 231 12.25 -14.56 35.78
CA GLY A 231 10.90 -14.07 35.99
C GLY A 231 10.03 -13.90 34.73
N LEU A 232 10.60 -14.06 33.53
CA LEU A 232 9.90 -13.95 32.25
C LEU A 232 9.87 -15.25 31.45
N LYS A 233 10.61 -16.30 31.86
CA LYS A 233 10.76 -17.54 31.10
C LYS A 233 9.45 -18.30 30.88
N ASP A 234 8.59 -18.28 31.90
CA ASP A 234 7.32 -19.02 31.89
C ASP A 234 6.12 -18.12 31.55
N LYS A 235 6.37 -16.87 31.16
CA LYS A 235 5.28 -15.93 30.80
C LYS A 235 4.85 -16.09 29.36
N THR A 236 3.57 -15.85 29.15
CA THR A 236 2.93 -15.79 27.86
C THR A 236 2.72 -14.35 27.43
N VAL A 237 2.98 -14.02 26.19
CA VAL A 237 2.65 -12.71 25.60
C VAL A 237 1.41 -12.86 24.73
N PHE A 238 0.34 -12.18 25.14
CA PHE A 238 -0.95 -12.32 24.50
C PHE A 238 -1.32 -11.01 23.77
N SER A 239 -1.45 -11.07 22.45
CA SER A 239 -1.84 -9.93 21.63
C SER A 239 -3.36 -9.81 21.59
N LEU A 240 -3.89 -8.70 22.06
CA LEU A 240 -5.32 -8.41 22.08
C LEU A 240 -5.79 -7.91 20.72
N ASP A 241 -6.81 -8.55 20.16
CA ASP A 241 -7.46 -8.13 18.92
C ASP A 241 -8.64 -7.19 19.23
N MET A 242 -8.41 -5.89 19.07
CA MET A 242 -9.44 -4.86 19.28
C MET A 242 -10.57 -4.96 18.26
N GLY A 243 -10.27 -5.39 17.02
CA GLY A 243 -11.28 -5.61 15.98
C GLY A 243 -12.25 -6.71 16.36
N ALA A 244 -11.76 -7.84 16.85
CA ALA A 244 -12.59 -8.96 17.31
C ALA A 244 -13.45 -8.60 18.54
N LEU A 245 -12.94 -7.76 19.44
CA LEU A 245 -13.71 -7.28 20.59
C LEU A 245 -14.91 -6.42 20.20
N VAL A 246 -14.76 -5.59 19.18
CA VAL A 246 -15.78 -4.66 18.68
C VAL A 246 -16.73 -5.34 17.69
N ALA A 247 -16.23 -6.29 16.89
CA ALA A 247 -17.01 -6.97 15.86
C ALA A 247 -18.25 -7.64 16.45
N GLY A 248 -19.43 -7.37 15.88
CA GLY A 248 -20.71 -7.95 16.32
C GLY A 248 -21.27 -7.41 17.63
N ALA A 249 -20.60 -6.51 18.34
CA ALA A 249 -21.17 -5.84 19.51
C ALA A 249 -22.20 -4.80 19.05
N LYS A 250 -23.49 -5.10 19.29
CA LYS A 250 -24.61 -4.20 18.95
C LYS A 250 -24.77 -3.05 19.95
N TYR A 251 -24.32 -3.23 21.18
CA TYR A 251 -24.45 -2.29 22.28
C TYR A 251 -23.12 -2.09 23.00
N ARG A 252 -22.91 -0.88 23.51
CA ARG A 252 -21.73 -0.50 24.29
C ARG A 252 -21.41 -1.48 25.44
N GLY A 253 -22.45 -1.95 26.14
CA GLY A 253 -22.30 -2.89 27.27
C GLY A 253 -21.66 -4.23 26.88
N GLU A 254 -21.89 -4.72 25.68
CA GLU A 254 -21.33 -6.00 25.20
C GLU A 254 -19.80 -5.92 25.02
N PHE A 255 -19.29 -4.82 24.49
CA PHE A 255 -17.83 -4.61 24.38
C PHE A 255 -17.17 -4.48 25.77
N GLU A 256 -17.79 -3.70 26.68
CA GLU A 256 -17.29 -3.54 28.05
C GLU A 256 -17.27 -4.88 28.79
N GLU A 257 -18.28 -5.73 28.60
CA GLU A 257 -18.36 -7.07 29.20
C GLU A 257 -17.30 -8.02 28.63
N ARG A 258 -17.08 -8.01 27.29
CA ARG A 258 -16.03 -8.81 26.65
C ARG A 258 -14.64 -8.41 27.14
N LEU A 259 -14.32 -7.10 27.11
CA LEU A 259 -13.04 -6.59 27.59
C LEU A 259 -12.83 -6.92 29.07
N LYS A 260 -13.87 -6.76 29.90
CA LYS A 260 -13.83 -7.12 31.31
C LYS A 260 -13.52 -8.61 31.50
N SER A 261 -14.13 -9.48 30.70
CA SER A 261 -13.88 -10.93 30.76
C SER A 261 -12.44 -11.28 30.41
N VAL A 262 -11.85 -10.63 29.37
CA VAL A 262 -10.43 -10.76 29.04
C VAL A 262 -9.54 -10.33 30.21
N LEU A 263 -9.81 -9.16 30.78
CA LEU A 263 -9.03 -8.61 31.89
C LEU A 263 -9.13 -9.45 33.15
N ASP A 264 -10.30 -10.00 33.45
CA ASP A 264 -10.52 -10.91 34.61
C ASP A 264 -9.76 -12.23 34.43
N GLU A 265 -9.61 -12.72 33.18
CA GLU A 265 -8.84 -13.92 32.90
C GLU A 265 -7.34 -13.65 32.99
N VAL A 266 -6.85 -12.53 32.47
CA VAL A 266 -5.45 -12.08 32.64
C VAL A 266 -5.13 -11.90 34.12
N LYS A 267 -6.04 -11.33 34.92
CA LYS A 267 -5.87 -11.19 36.37
C LYS A 267 -5.77 -12.53 37.10
N LYS A 268 -6.58 -13.54 36.73
CA LYS A 268 -6.54 -14.89 37.31
C LYS A 268 -5.27 -15.63 37.04
N SER A 269 -4.55 -15.29 35.97
CA SER A 269 -3.25 -15.90 35.63
C SER A 269 -2.11 -15.51 36.59
N ASP A 270 -2.38 -14.65 37.58
CA ASP A 270 -1.40 -14.20 38.59
C ASP A 270 -0.10 -13.68 37.99
N GLY A 271 -0.23 -12.88 36.93
CA GLY A 271 0.88 -12.23 36.22
C GLY A 271 1.66 -13.15 35.27
N GLN A 272 1.16 -14.35 34.95
CA GLN A 272 1.76 -15.21 33.92
C GLN A 272 1.54 -14.67 32.51
N ILE A 273 0.47 -13.89 32.29
CA ILE A 273 0.13 -13.32 31.00
C ILE A 273 0.58 -11.86 30.93
N ILE A 274 1.33 -11.51 29.90
CA ILE A 274 1.64 -10.13 29.50
C ILE A 274 0.71 -9.78 28.36
N LEU A 275 -0.14 -8.78 28.53
CA LEU A 275 -1.08 -8.34 27.51
C LEU A 275 -0.40 -7.36 26.54
N PHE A 276 -0.37 -7.66 25.27
CA PHE A 276 0.03 -6.70 24.24
C PHE A 276 -1.19 -6.03 23.62
N ILE A 277 -1.17 -4.70 23.58
CA ILE A 277 -2.24 -3.87 23.01
C ILE A 277 -1.62 -3.01 21.95
N ASP A 278 -1.87 -3.36 20.70
CA ASP A 278 -1.53 -2.49 19.58
C ASP A 278 -2.54 -1.33 19.51
N GLU A 279 -2.11 -0.19 19.01
CA GLU A 279 -2.92 1.03 19.01
C GLU A 279 -3.54 1.36 20.39
N LEU A 280 -2.72 1.36 21.45
CA LEU A 280 -3.16 1.58 22.84
C LEU A 280 -4.08 2.81 22.99
N HIS A 281 -3.92 3.81 22.15
CA HIS A 281 -4.72 5.03 22.12
C HIS A 281 -6.22 4.75 21.84
N THR A 282 -6.55 3.67 21.14
CA THR A 282 -7.94 3.30 20.82
C THR A 282 -8.72 2.93 22.07
N ILE A 283 -8.06 2.31 23.05
CA ILE A 283 -8.67 1.95 24.33
C ILE A 283 -8.77 3.17 25.27
N VAL A 284 -7.74 4.03 25.24
CA VAL A 284 -7.62 5.15 26.20
C VAL A 284 -8.32 6.41 25.70
N GLY A 285 -8.39 6.62 24.38
CA GLY A 285 -8.90 7.84 23.75
C GLY A 285 -10.40 7.83 23.43
N ALA A 286 -11.05 6.71 23.48
CA ALA A 286 -12.42 6.51 23.03
C ALA A 286 -13.50 7.25 23.85
N GLY A 287 -13.14 7.98 24.93
CA GLY A 287 -14.09 8.59 25.88
C GLY A 287 -14.42 10.08 25.70
N LYS A 288 -13.94 10.75 24.64
CA LYS A 288 -14.11 12.23 24.52
C LYS A 288 -15.20 12.72 23.57
N THR A 289 -15.80 11.85 22.79
CA THR A 289 -17.00 12.16 22.01
C THR A 289 -18.21 11.56 22.67
N ASP A 290 -19.34 12.29 22.74
CA ASP A 290 -20.61 11.81 23.30
C ASP A 290 -20.98 10.45 22.69
N GLY A 291 -20.83 9.36 23.49
CA GLY A 291 -21.11 7.98 23.09
C GLY A 291 -19.88 7.08 22.85
N ALA A 292 -18.64 7.56 22.99
CA ALA A 292 -17.44 6.75 22.80
C ALA A 292 -17.10 5.91 24.05
N MET A 293 -16.49 4.72 23.82
CA MET A 293 -16.16 3.71 24.82
C MET A 293 -14.99 4.17 25.71
N ASP A 294 -15.17 4.21 27.02
CA ASP A 294 -14.11 4.53 27.98
C ASP A 294 -13.54 3.25 28.63
N ALA A 295 -12.90 2.41 27.81
CA ALA A 295 -12.20 1.22 28.28
C ALA A 295 -10.97 1.57 29.15
N GLY A 296 -10.45 2.78 29.04
CA GLY A 296 -9.34 3.28 29.87
C GLY A 296 -9.65 3.22 31.36
N ASN A 297 -10.89 3.48 31.75
CA ASN A 297 -11.30 3.41 33.15
C ASN A 297 -11.30 1.98 33.73
N MET A 298 -11.37 0.95 32.90
CA MET A 298 -11.24 -0.44 33.34
C MET A 298 -9.78 -0.85 33.56
N LEU A 299 -8.88 -0.36 32.68
CA LEU A 299 -7.44 -0.66 32.76
C LEU A 299 -6.75 0.06 33.93
N LYS A 300 -7.10 1.34 34.18
CA LYS A 300 -6.47 2.17 35.20
C LYS A 300 -6.37 1.55 36.58
N PRO A 301 -7.44 0.95 37.14
CA PRO A 301 -7.39 0.31 38.47
C PRO A 301 -6.44 -0.90 38.50
N MET A 302 -6.45 -1.74 37.48
CA MET A 302 -5.63 -2.94 37.38
C MET A 302 -4.15 -2.62 37.22
N LEU A 303 -3.83 -1.65 36.34
CA LEU A 303 -2.47 -1.11 36.20
C LEU A 303 -1.98 -0.45 37.50
N ALA A 304 -2.89 0.22 38.25
CA ALA A 304 -2.56 0.87 39.50
C ALA A 304 -2.20 -0.11 40.62
N ARG A 305 -2.85 -1.28 40.66
CA ARG A 305 -2.62 -2.34 41.65
C ARG A 305 -1.50 -3.29 41.23
N GLY A 306 -0.98 -3.21 40.00
CA GLY A 306 0.00 -4.16 39.46
C GLY A 306 -0.61 -5.53 39.11
N GLU A 307 -1.93 -5.62 38.99
CA GLU A 307 -2.67 -6.83 38.64
C GLU A 307 -2.60 -7.13 37.12
N LEU A 308 -2.19 -6.15 36.31
CA LEU A 308 -2.03 -6.25 34.86
C LEU A 308 -0.62 -5.86 34.46
N HIS A 309 0.03 -6.73 33.67
CA HIS A 309 1.25 -6.44 32.91
C HIS A 309 0.87 -6.19 31.46
N CYS A 310 1.22 -5.01 30.93
CA CYS A 310 0.82 -4.61 29.59
C CYS A 310 1.99 -4.03 28.82
N ILE A 311 2.07 -4.38 27.55
CA ILE A 311 2.91 -3.71 26.55
C ILE A 311 1.95 -2.96 25.62
N GLY A 312 2.11 -1.65 25.49
CA GLY A 312 1.35 -0.85 24.54
C GLY A 312 2.17 -0.51 23.31
N ALA A 313 1.52 -0.26 22.17
CA ALA A 313 2.14 0.36 21.01
C ALA A 313 1.26 1.52 20.53
N THR A 314 1.89 2.63 20.12
CA THR A 314 1.19 3.83 19.63
C THR A 314 2.15 4.76 18.89
N THR A 315 1.65 5.81 18.25
CA THR A 315 2.48 6.87 17.68
C THR A 315 2.87 7.92 18.72
N LEU A 316 3.84 8.78 18.42
CA LEU A 316 4.28 9.83 19.33
C LEU A 316 3.16 10.84 19.62
N ASP A 317 2.42 11.23 18.58
CA ASP A 317 1.35 12.21 18.73
C ASP A 317 0.18 11.68 19.55
N GLU A 318 -0.20 10.41 19.32
CA GLU A 318 -1.24 9.72 20.09
C GLU A 318 -0.82 9.51 21.55
N TYR A 319 0.44 9.15 21.79
CA TYR A 319 0.99 9.05 23.14
C TYR A 319 0.86 10.36 23.90
N ARG A 320 1.27 11.48 23.30
CA ARG A 320 1.14 12.82 23.87
C ARG A 320 -0.30 13.23 24.09
N MET A 321 -1.18 12.86 23.15
CA MET A 321 -2.59 13.28 23.21
C MET A 321 -3.39 12.50 24.24
N TYR A 322 -3.15 11.19 24.38
CA TYR A 322 -4.01 10.30 25.17
C TYR A 322 -3.36 9.74 26.44
N ILE A 323 -2.06 9.47 26.44
CA ILE A 323 -1.38 8.83 27.58
C ILE A 323 -0.73 9.90 28.49
N GLU A 324 0.05 10.81 27.93
CA GLU A 324 0.82 11.82 28.68
C GLU A 324 -0.09 12.86 29.35
N LYS A 325 -1.27 13.14 28.78
CA LYS A 325 -2.27 14.03 29.41
C LYS A 325 -3.04 13.39 30.56
N ASP A 326 -2.96 12.08 30.73
CA ASP A 326 -3.61 11.37 31.84
C ASP A 326 -2.59 10.99 32.92
N PRO A 327 -2.56 11.71 34.07
CA PRO A 327 -1.56 11.49 35.12
C PRO A 327 -1.58 10.07 35.73
N ALA A 328 -2.69 9.34 35.59
CA ALA A 328 -2.81 7.96 36.09
C ALA A 328 -2.08 6.98 35.16
N LEU A 329 -2.16 7.19 33.87
CA LEU A 329 -1.49 6.38 32.86
C LEU A 329 -0.01 6.74 32.73
N GLU A 330 0.32 8.01 32.68
CA GLU A 330 1.72 8.51 32.61
C GLU A 330 2.63 7.93 33.71
N ARG A 331 2.08 7.77 34.92
CA ARG A 331 2.81 7.19 36.04
C ARG A 331 2.99 5.68 35.98
N ARG A 332 2.30 5.00 35.06
CA ARG A 332 2.29 3.52 34.94
C ARG A 332 2.98 3.01 33.71
N PHE A 333 2.93 3.78 32.64
CA PHE A 333 3.59 3.47 31.40
C PHE A 333 4.99 4.08 31.32
N GLN A 334 5.91 3.36 30.69
CA GLN A 334 7.27 3.82 30.41
C GLN A 334 7.50 3.81 28.91
N PRO A 335 7.78 4.97 28.27
CA PRO A 335 8.00 5.03 26.84
C PRO A 335 9.30 4.32 26.43
N VAL A 336 9.24 3.63 25.30
CA VAL A 336 10.37 3.03 24.56
C VAL A 336 10.23 3.51 23.12
N THR A 337 11.16 4.37 22.69
CA THR A 337 11.16 4.88 21.31
C THR A 337 11.61 3.78 20.35
N VAL A 338 10.88 3.61 19.28
CA VAL A 338 11.18 2.71 18.16
C VAL A 338 11.37 3.59 16.94
N ASP A 339 12.62 3.91 16.65
CA ASP A 339 12.99 4.78 15.54
C ASP A 339 12.94 4.02 14.19
N GLU A 340 12.84 4.78 13.09
CA GLU A 340 12.98 4.23 11.74
C GLU A 340 14.38 3.59 11.60
N PRO A 341 14.48 2.33 11.12
CA PRO A 341 15.76 1.68 10.91
C PRO A 341 16.53 2.35 9.77
N THR A 342 17.86 2.22 9.80
CA THR A 342 18.71 2.68 8.71
C THR A 342 18.48 1.82 7.45
N VAL A 343 18.95 2.31 6.29
CA VAL A 343 18.90 1.54 5.04
C VAL A 343 19.66 0.22 5.20
N GLU A 344 20.81 0.22 5.88
CA GLU A 344 21.63 -0.96 6.12
C GLU A 344 20.92 -1.99 7.01
N ASP A 345 20.27 -1.52 8.09
CA ASP A 345 19.45 -2.39 8.95
C ASP A 345 18.26 -2.96 8.16
N THR A 346 17.63 -2.15 7.32
CA THR A 346 16.51 -2.59 6.47
C THR A 346 16.94 -3.67 5.48
N ILE A 347 18.11 -3.53 4.84
CA ILE A 347 18.64 -4.59 3.97
C ILE A 347 18.84 -5.89 4.75
N SER A 348 19.32 -5.79 5.98
CA SER A 348 19.52 -6.96 6.86
C SER A 348 18.17 -7.61 7.22
N ILE A 349 17.14 -6.81 7.50
CA ILE A 349 15.78 -7.28 7.76
C ILE A 349 15.23 -7.99 6.52
N LEU A 350 15.31 -7.37 5.35
CA LEU A 350 14.83 -7.96 4.10
C LEU A 350 15.52 -9.29 3.78
N ARG A 351 16.83 -9.40 4.00
CA ARG A 351 17.57 -10.66 3.85
C ARG A 351 17.06 -11.74 4.80
N GLY A 352 16.68 -11.38 6.02
CA GLY A 352 16.16 -12.31 7.01
C GLY A 352 14.77 -12.85 6.72
N ILE A 353 13.91 -12.06 6.04
CA ILE A 353 12.55 -12.49 5.68
C ILE A 353 12.48 -13.07 4.25
N LYS A 354 13.53 -12.91 3.44
CA LYS A 354 13.60 -13.30 2.04
C LYS A 354 13.07 -14.70 1.76
N GLU A 355 13.58 -15.72 2.47
CA GLU A 355 13.23 -17.13 2.23
C GLU A 355 11.72 -17.37 2.38
N ARG A 356 11.07 -16.73 3.34
CA ARG A 356 9.61 -16.85 3.55
C ARG A 356 8.81 -16.25 2.42
N TYR A 357 9.22 -15.08 1.92
CA TYR A 357 8.57 -14.45 0.77
C TYR A 357 8.79 -15.27 -0.51
N GLU A 358 9.99 -15.83 -0.71
CA GLU A 358 10.28 -16.73 -1.83
C GLU A 358 9.38 -17.98 -1.81
N VAL A 359 9.14 -18.54 -0.64
CA VAL A 359 8.25 -19.72 -0.50
C VAL A 359 6.78 -19.33 -0.66
N TYR A 360 6.34 -18.26 -0.02
CA TYR A 360 4.94 -17.81 -0.10
C TYR A 360 4.50 -17.49 -1.52
N HIS A 361 5.34 -16.80 -2.28
CA HIS A 361 5.05 -16.41 -3.66
C HIS A 361 5.51 -17.45 -4.71
N GLY A 362 6.38 -18.37 -4.34
CA GLY A 362 6.95 -19.35 -5.28
C GLY A 362 7.95 -18.74 -6.28
N VAL A 363 8.51 -17.56 -5.98
CA VAL A 363 9.45 -16.80 -6.84
C VAL A 363 10.79 -16.62 -6.14
N LYS A 364 11.85 -16.38 -6.91
CA LYS A 364 13.19 -16.11 -6.38
C LYS A 364 13.40 -14.59 -6.25
N ILE A 365 14.10 -14.17 -5.20
CA ILE A 365 14.41 -12.76 -4.97
C ILE A 365 15.94 -12.58 -5.06
N ALA A 366 16.41 -11.73 -5.96
CA ALA A 366 17.83 -11.40 -6.06
C ALA A 366 18.26 -10.48 -4.91
N ASP A 367 19.51 -10.58 -4.45
CA ASP A 367 20.01 -9.71 -3.38
C ASP A 367 20.04 -8.23 -3.79
N ASN A 368 20.32 -7.94 -5.07
CA ASN A 368 20.26 -6.57 -5.62
C ASN A 368 18.84 -5.98 -5.57
N ALA A 369 17.78 -6.81 -5.68
CA ALA A 369 16.40 -6.36 -5.51
C ALA A 369 16.12 -5.90 -4.07
N LEU A 370 16.63 -6.61 -3.06
CA LEU A 370 16.49 -6.22 -1.65
C LEU A 370 17.22 -4.91 -1.35
N VAL A 371 18.44 -4.77 -1.88
CA VAL A 371 19.21 -3.52 -1.78
C VAL A 371 18.46 -2.38 -2.47
N ALA A 372 17.97 -2.61 -3.69
CA ALA A 372 17.19 -1.62 -4.43
C ALA A 372 15.91 -1.23 -3.69
N ALA A 373 15.17 -2.20 -3.12
CA ALA A 373 13.95 -1.93 -2.36
C ALA A 373 14.22 -1.01 -1.16
N ALA A 374 15.27 -1.26 -0.38
CA ALA A 374 15.65 -0.43 0.76
C ALA A 374 16.10 0.99 0.33
N VAL A 375 16.99 1.07 -0.67
CA VAL A 375 17.56 2.35 -1.13
C VAL A 375 16.52 3.21 -1.85
N LEU A 376 15.76 2.61 -2.80
CA LEU A 376 14.79 3.36 -3.60
C LEU A 376 13.58 3.78 -2.76
N SER A 377 13.10 2.92 -1.85
CA SER A 377 12.01 3.31 -0.96
C SER A 377 12.41 4.44 -0.01
N HIS A 378 13.62 4.39 0.55
CA HIS A 378 14.11 5.46 1.42
C HIS A 378 14.22 6.79 0.66
N ARG A 379 14.69 6.74 -0.59
CA ARG A 379 14.93 7.92 -1.41
C ARG A 379 13.67 8.52 -2.03
N TYR A 380 12.75 7.67 -2.48
CA TYR A 380 11.63 8.10 -3.34
C TYR A 380 10.26 8.04 -2.67
N ILE A 381 10.09 7.32 -1.58
CA ILE A 381 8.83 7.20 -0.83
C ILE A 381 8.99 7.90 0.51
N SER A 382 8.54 9.16 0.60
CA SER A 382 8.72 10.02 1.77
C SER A 382 7.55 10.02 2.75
N ASP A 383 6.40 9.49 2.35
CA ASP A 383 5.16 9.45 3.15
C ASP A 383 5.00 8.19 4.00
N ARG A 384 5.91 7.25 3.89
CA ARG A 384 5.97 5.98 4.64
C ARG A 384 7.37 5.74 5.20
N PHE A 385 7.48 4.89 6.22
CA PHE A 385 8.72 4.63 6.94
C PHE A 385 9.30 3.23 6.65
N LEU A 386 10.62 3.11 6.79
CA LEU A 386 11.31 1.83 6.78
C LEU A 386 11.00 1.05 8.09
N PRO A 387 11.00 -0.29 8.07
CA PRO A 387 11.25 -1.18 6.93
C PRO A 387 10.00 -1.46 6.08
N ASP A 388 8.80 -1.08 6.54
CA ASP A 388 7.49 -1.43 5.98
C ASP A 388 7.39 -1.13 4.48
N LYS A 389 7.73 0.11 4.06
CA LYS A 389 7.70 0.50 2.64
C LYS A 389 8.63 -0.33 1.76
N ALA A 390 9.75 -0.83 2.29
CA ALA A 390 10.68 -1.68 1.56
C ALA A 390 10.19 -3.12 1.48
N ILE A 391 9.56 -3.62 2.54
CA ILE A 391 8.91 -4.94 2.59
C ILE A 391 7.76 -4.99 1.58
N ASP A 392 6.90 -3.98 1.57
CA ASP A 392 5.77 -3.88 0.64
C ASP A 392 6.23 -3.85 -0.83
N LEU A 393 7.35 -3.16 -1.13
CA LEU A 393 7.91 -3.18 -2.49
C LEU A 393 8.35 -4.58 -2.91
N VAL A 394 8.97 -5.33 -2.00
CA VAL A 394 9.39 -6.72 -2.27
C VAL A 394 8.17 -7.61 -2.43
N ASP A 395 7.16 -7.46 -1.58
CA ASP A 395 5.92 -8.23 -1.64
C ASP A 395 5.15 -7.99 -2.95
N GLU A 396 4.96 -6.72 -3.33
CA GLU A 396 4.30 -6.37 -4.60
C GLU A 396 5.11 -6.85 -5.81
N ALA A 397 6.46 -6.81 -5.75
CA ALA A 397 7.31 -7.32 -6.82
C ALA A 397 7.19 -8.85 -6.97
N CYS A 398 7.16 -9.57 -5.85
CA CYS A 398 6.92 -11.02 -5.86
C CYS A 398 5.53 -11.34 -6.40
N ALA A 399 4.50 -10.61 -5.99
CA ALA A 399 3.13 -10.77 -6.48
C ALA A 399 3.01 -10.46 -7.98
N LEU A 400 3.72 -9.42 -8.46
CA LEU A 400 3.77 -9.09 -9.89
C LEU A 400 4.34 -10.26 -10.70
N ILE A 401 5.53 -10.76 -10.33
CA ILE A 401 6.18 -11.89 -11.01
C ILE A 401 5.30 -13.14 -10.94
N LYS A 402 4.71 -13.46 -9.78
CA LYS A 402 3.78 -14.58 -9.65
C LYS A 402 2.58 -14.45 -10.59
N THR A 403 2.03 -13.25 -10.71
CA THR A 403 0.91 -12.99 -11.61
C THR A 403 1.34 -13.15 -13.08
N GLU A 404 2.55 -12.72 -13.44
CA GLU A 404 3.12 -12.91 -14.76
C GLU A 404 3.41 -14.39 -15.06
N LEU A 405 3.84 -15.18 -14.06
CA LEU A 405 4.01 -16.63 -14.16
C LEU A 405 2.70 -17.36 -14.36
N ASP A 406 1.64 -16.94 -13.66
CA ASP A 406 0.33 -17.60 -13.71
C ASP A 406 -0.51 -17.15 -14.91
N SER A 407 -0.25 -15.98 -15.47
CA SER A 407 -0.93 -15.44 -16.64
C SER A 407 -0.15 -15.71 -17.93
N MET A 408 -0.86 -15.73 -19.05
CA MET A 408 -0.23 -15.83 -20.37
C MET A 408 0.60 -14.56 -20.63
N PRO A 409 1.86 -14.69 -21.14
CA PRO A 409 2.67 -13.54 -21.52
C PRO A 409 1.96 -12.60 -22.48
N ALA A 410 2.18 -11.28 -22.33
CA ALA A 410 1.47 -10.26 -23.10
C ALA A 410 1.57 -10.48 -24.61
N GLU A 411 2.71 -10.93 -25.11
CA GLU A 411 2.92 -11.24 -26.54
C GLU A 411 2.03 -12.38 -27.03
N LEU A 412 1.85 -13.42 -26.19
CA LEU A 412 0.97 -14.56 -26.53
C LEU A 412 -0.52 -14.20 -26.37
N ASP A 413 -0.85 -13.34 -25.42
CA ASP A 413 -2.23 -12.86 -25.26
C ASP A 413 -2.64 -11.97 -26.44
N GLU A 414 -1.74 -11.12 -26.93
CA GLU A 414 -1.95 -10.29 -28.11
C GLU A 414 -2.13 -11.13 -29.38
N LEU A 415 -1.28 -12.15 -29.56
CA LEU A 415 -1.42 -13.14 -30.63
C LEU A 415 -2.76 -13.92 -30.50
N SER A 416 -3.14 -14.31 -29.31
CA SER A 416 -4.40 -15.01 -29.03
C SER A 416 -5.61 -14.16 -29.39
N ARG A 417 -5.59 -12.86 -29.04
CA ARG A 417 -6.64 -11.90 -29.44
C ARG A 417 -6.70 -11.70 -30.94
N LYS A 418 -5.53 -11.60 -31.60
CA LYS A 418 -5.45 -11.48 -33.05
C LYS A 418 -6.02 -12.70 -33.74
N VAL A 419 -5.67 -13.91 -33.28
CA VAL A 419 -6.23 -15.18 -33.81
C VAL A 419 -7.75 -15.19 -33.61
N MET A 420 -8.27 -14.83 -32.46
CA MET A 420 -9.72 -14.76 -32.21
C MET A 420 -10.40 -13.75 -33.13
N GLN A 421 -9.80 -12.58 -33.39
CA GLN A 421 -10.32 -11.58 -34.32
C GLN A 421 -10.39 -12.13 -35.74
N LEU A 422 -9.32 -12.79 -36.20
CA LEU A 422 -9.26 -13.42 -37.53
C LEU A 422 -10.30 -14.57 -37.65
N GLU A 423 -10.52 -15.37 -36.60
CA GLU A 423 -11.56 -16.41 -36.58
C GLU A 423 -12.97 -15.83 -36.71
N ILE A 424 -13.23 -14.70 -36.05
CA ILE A 424 -14.51 -13.98 -36.16
C ILE A 424 -14.70 -13.47 -37.61
N GLU A 425 -13.65 -12.86 -38.19
CA GLU A 425 -13.67 -12.39 -39.58
C GLU A 425 -13.87 -13.57 -40.58
N GLU A 426 -13.19 -14.71 -40.37
CA GLU A 426 -13.35 -15.92 -41.17
C GLU A 426 -14.80 -16.44 -41.11
N ALA A 427 -15.37 -16.49 -39.90
CA ALA A 427 -16.76 -16.94 -39.72
C ALA A 427 -17.78 -16.02 -40.41
N ALA A 428 -17.47 -14.72 -40.50
CA ALA A 428 -18.27 -13.73 -41.21
C ALA A 428 -18.14 -13.91 -42.74
N LEU A 429 -16.88 -13.96 -43.24
CA LEU A 429 -16.62 -14.11 -44.72
C LEU A 429 -17.08 -15.44 -45.28
N LYS A 430 -17.11 -16.52 -44.50
CA LYS A 430 -17.68 -17.81 -44.95
C LYS A 430 -19.16 -17.73 -45.29
N LYS A 431 -19.87 -16.72 -44.84
CA LYS A 431 -21.32 -16.53 -45.18
C LYS A 431 -21.54 -15.69 -46.42
N GLU A 432 -20.51 -14.99 -46.89
CA GLU A 432 -20.53 -14.15 -48.08
C GLU A 432 -20.28 -15.00 -49.35
N THR A 433 -20.83 -14.62 -50.49
CA THR A 433 -20.77 -15.40 -51.75
C THR A 433 -20.04 -14.68 -52.89
N ASP A 434 -19.67 -13.42 -52.71
CA ASP A 434 -19.00 -12.60 -53.71
C ASP A 434 -17.51 -12.97 -53.93
N GLU A 435 -16.96 -12.66 -55.06
CA GLU A 435 -15.59 -13.05 -55.44
C GLU A 435 -14.51 -12.31 -54.63
N ILE A 436 -14.81 -11.09 -54.15
CA ILE A 436 -13.88 -10.26 -53.35
C ILE A 436 -13.74 -10.90 -51.97
N SER A 437 -14.87 -11.27 -51.36
CA SER A 437 -14.88 -11.92 -50.04
C SER A 437 -14.21 -13.30 -50.09
N LYS A 438 -14.35 -14.06 -51.16
CA LYS A 438 -13.62 -15.32 -51.34
C LYS A 438 -12.10 -15.15 -51.43
N LYS A 439 -11.61 -14.12 -52.14
CA LYS A 439 -10.18 -13.83 -52.19
C LYS A 439 -9.65 -13.44 -50.84
N ARG A 440 -10.37 -12.54 -50.14
CA ARG A 440 -9.99 -12.11 -48.76
C ARG A 440 -10.02 -13.30 -47.81
N LEU A 441 -10.98 -14.25 -47.98
CA LEU A 441 -11.05 -15.45 -47.17
C LEU A 441 -9.80 -16.32 -47.29
N LEU A 442 -9.26 -16.49 -48.48
CA LEU A 442 -8.03 -17.27 -48.71
C LEU A 442 -6.83 -16.61 -48.03
N GLU A 443 -6.64 -15.32 -48.25
CA GLU A 443 -5.55 -14.52 -47.61
C GLU A 443 -5.66 -14.60 -46.08
N LEU A 444 -6.90 -14.48 -45.53
CA LEU A 444 -7.15 -14.51 -44.10
C LEU A 444 -6.90 -15.94 -43.54
N GLN A 445 -7.19 -16.98 -44.26
CA GLN A 445 -6.92 -18.38 -43.84
C GLN A 445 -5.42 -18.67 -43.78
N GLU A 446 -4.62 -18.12 -44.69
CA GLU A 446 -3.15 -18.19 -44.61
C GLU A 446 -2.60 -17.44 -43.39
N GLU A 447 -3.08 -16.20 -43.16
CA GLU A 447 -2.67 -15.39 -41.98
C GLU A 447 -3.11 -16.06 -40.68
N LEU A 448 -4.31 -16.63 -40.64
CA LEU A 448 -4.82 -17.33 -39.47
C LEU A 448 -4.02 -18.61 -39.18
N ALA A 449 -3.67 -19.39 -40.19
CA ALA A 449 -2.85 -20.59 -40.03
C ALA A 449 -1.46 -20.25 -39.48
N GLU A 450 -0.81 -19.20 -40.01
CA GLU A 450 0.51 -18.72 -39.53
C GLU A 450 0.45 -18.24 -38.07
N ASN A 451 -0.55 -17.41 -37.71
CA ASN A 451 -0.69 -16.90 -36.35
C ASN A 451 -1.07 -18.02 -35.36
N LYS A 452 -1.87 -19.03 -35.76
CA LYS A 452 -2.17 -20.20 -34.93
C LYS A 452 -0.93 -21.04 -34.65
N GLU A 453 -0.12 -21.32 -35.68
CA GLU A 453 1.13 -22.07 -35.50
C GLU A 453 2.08 -21.35 -34.53
N LYS A 454 2.23 -20.02 -34.67
CA LYS A 454 3.02 -19.21 -33.74
C LYS A 454 2.47 -19.25 -32.32
N LEU A 455 1.15 -19.15 -32.17
CA LEU A 455 0.48 -19.19 -30.88
C LEU A 455 0.63 -20.55 -30.20
N ASP A 456 0.43 -21.65 -30.93
CA ASP A 456 0.53 -23.02 -30.39
C ASP A 456 1.96 -23.38 -30.02
N ALA A 457 2.94 -22.99 -30.84
CA ALA A 457 4.36 -23.13 -30.50
C ALA A 457 4.76 -22.29 -29.27
N GLY A 458 4.28 -21.04 -29.20
CA GLY A 458 4.49 -20.17 -28.04
C GLY A 458 3.86 -20.70 -26.77
N LYS A 459 2.61 -21.20 -26.83
CA LYS A 459 1.92 -21.81 -25.69
C LYS A 459 2.63 -23.08 -25.19
N ALA A 460 3.04 -23.97 -26.07
CA ALA A 460 3.79 -25.17 -25.69
C ALA A 460 5.12 -24.83 -25.00
N LYS A 461 5.82 -23.81 -25.49
CA LYS A 461 7.05 -23.32 -24.88
C LYS A 461 6.77 -22.74 -23.49
N TRP A 462 5.77 -21.87 -23.36
CA TRP A 462 5.38 -21.27 -22.09
C TRP A 462 4.95 -22.33 -21.06
N GLU A 463 4.12 -23.31 -21.42
CA GLU A 463 3.72 -24.42 -20.55
C GLU A 463 4.91 -25.25 -20.07
N SER A 464 5.88 -25.50 -20.95
CA SER A 464 7.12 -26.19 -20.60
C SER A 464 7.97 -25.39 -19.61
N GLU A 465 8.13 -24.08 -19.83
CA GLU A 465 8.86 -23.17 -18.95
C GLU A 465 8.15 -23.08 -17.59
N LYS A 466 6.82 -22.87 -17.56
CA LYS A 466 6.01 -22.83 -16.35
C LYS A 466 6.13 -24.11 -15.52
N SER A 467 6.03 -25.28 -16.16
CA SER A 467 6.14 -26.57 -15.43
C SER A 467 7.51 -26.77 -14.77
N SER A 468 8.57 -26.18 -15.34
CA SER A 468 9.92 -26.24 -14.75
C SER A 468 10.00 -25.33 -13.49
N VAL A 469 9.39 -24.15 -13.53
CA VAL A 469 9.34 -23.23 -12.36
C VAL A 469 8.48 -23.81 -11.23
N ASP A 470 7.32 -24.43 -11.55
CA ASP A 470 6.46 -25.09 -10.56
C ASP A 470 7.16 -26.22 -9.82
N LYS A 471 8.04 -26.98 -10.49
CA LYS A 471 8.86 -28.02 -9.83
C LYS A 471 9.84 -27.41 -8.84
N LEU A 472 10.50 -26.30 -9.20
CA LEU A 472 11.42 -25.60 -8.31
C LEU A 472 10.72 -25.08 -7.06
N SER A 473 9.52 -24.50 -7.23
CA SER A 473 8.70 -24.01 -6.11
C SER A 473 8.36 -25.14 -5.13
N LYS A 474 7.88 -26.30 -5.63
CA LYS A 474 7.57 -27.46 -4.77
C LYS A 474 8.77 -27.98 -3.99
N ILE A 475 9.95 -28.04 -4.63
CA ILE A 475 11.18 -28.49 -3.94
C ILE A 475 11.56 -27.50 -2.82
N ARG A 476 11.38 -26.19 -3.04
CA ARG A 476 11.64 -25.16 -2.02
C ARG A 476 10.67 -25.28 -0.84
N GLU A 477 9.38 -25.49 -1.10
CA GLU A 477 8.36 -25.73 -0.06
C GLU A 477 8.71 -26.98 0.78
N GLU A 478 9.17 -28.07 0.13
CA GLU A 478 9.59 -29.27 0.82
C GLU A 478 10.83 -29.02 1.71
N ILE A 479 11.81 -28.24 1.23
CA ILE A 479 13.00 -27.86 1.99
C ILE A 479 12.61 -27.08 3.25
N GLU A 480 11.70 -26.11 3.14
CA GLU A 480 11.23 -25.32 4.28
C GLU A 480 10.48 -26.20 5.29
N SER A 481 9.58 -27.07 4.81
CA SER A 481 8.89 -28.05 5.67
C SER A 481 9.86 -28.93 6.43
N VAL A 482 10.92 -29.41 5.77
CA VAL A 482 11.96 -30.23 6.41
C VAL A 482 12.77 -29.40 7.41
N ASN A 483 13.11 -28.16 7.11
CA ASN A 483 13.79 -27.27 8.06
C ASN A 483 12.94 -27.02 9.31
N GLY A 484 11.63 -26.80 9.16
CA GLY A 484 10.69 -26.70 10.27
C GLY A 484 10.67 -27.97 11.13
N GLN A 485 10.63 -29.14 10.50
CA GLN A 485 10.67 -30.43 11.20
C GLN A 485 12.00 -30.68 11.95
N ILE A 486 13.13 -30.26 11.39
CA ILE A 486 14.45 -30.35 12.04
C ILE A 486 14.46 -29.51 13.32
N GLN A 487 14.00 -28.26 13.24
CA GLN A 487 13.96 -27.35 14.38
C GLN A 487 12.99 -27.85 15.47
N GLN A 488 11.85 -28.42 15.07
CA GLN A 488 10.92 -29.05 16.01
C GLN A 488 11.53 -30.25 16.71
N ALA A 489 12.15 -31.17 15.96
CA ALA A 489 12.81 -32.34 16.51
C ALA A 489 13.98 -31.98 17.46
N GLN A 490 14.72 -30.92 17.17
CA GLN A 490 15.77 -30.39 18.05
C GLN A 490 15.20 -29.86 19.38
N ARG A 491 14.05 -29.17 19.35
CA ARG A 491 13.37 -28.68 20.57
C ARG A 491 12.81 -29.80 21.42
N GLU A 492 12.27 -30.84 20.78
CA GLU A 492 11.75 -32.04 21.45
C GLU A 492 12.87 -32.98 21.95
N TYR A 493 14.15 -32.55 21.78
CA TYR A 493 15.34 -33.38 22.07
C TYR A 493 15.38 -34.71 21.33
N ASN A 494 14.64 -34.83 20.22
CA ASN A 494 14.67 -35.99 19.33
C ASN A 494 15.82 -35.86 18.34
N LEU A 495 17.06 -36.04 18.85
CA LEU A 495 18.28 -35.83 18.09
C LEU A 495 18.45 -36.85 16.94
N GLU A 496 17.87 -38.03 17.06
CA GLU A 496 17.90 -39.06 16.02
C GLU A 496 17.11 -38.62 14.79
N LYS A 497 15.86 -38.15 14.96
CA LYS A 497 15.01 -37.64 13.88
C LYS A 497 15.58 -36.35 13.29
N ALA A 498 16.12 -35.46 14.13
CA ALA A 498 16.77 -34.23 13.65
C ALA A 498 18.00 -34.56 12.79
N ALA A 499 18.83 -35.52 13.17
CA ALA A 499 20.00 -35.96 12.40
C ALA A 499 19.61 -36.65 11.08
N GLU A 500 18.57 -37.48 11.07
CA GLU A 500 18.06 -38.11 9.85
C GLU A 500 17.57 -37.06 8.82
N LEU A 501 16.82 -36.09 9.28
CA LEU A 501 16.32 -35.02 8.41
C LEU A 501 17.45 -34.10 7.93
N GLN A 502 18.36 -33.71 8.83
CA GLN A 502 19.44 -32.74 8.55
C GLN A 502 20.55 -33.33 7.66
N TYR A 503 20.93 -34.61 7.86
CA TYR A 503 22.03 -35.22 7.12
C TYR A 503 21.56 -36.18 6.01
N GLY A 504 20.28 -36.56 6.01
CA GLY A 504 19.69 -37.47 5.03
C GLY A 504 18.81 -36.74 4.02
N LYS A 505 17.67 -36.22 4.49
CA LYS A 505 16.62 -35.67 3.58
C LYS A 505 16.97 -34.28 3.03
N LEU A 506 17.43 -33.37 3.88
CA LEU A 506 17.76 -32.00 3.49
C LEU A 506 18.83 -31.89 2.39
N PRO A 507 20.01 -32.60 2.50
CA PRO A 507 21.02 -32.55 1.44
C PRO A 507 20.56 -33.16 0.12
N ALA A 508 19.66 -34.16 0.17
CA ALA A 508 19.08 -34.75 -1.03
C ALA A 508 18.19 -33.77 -1.78
N LEU A 509 17.32 -33.06 -1.07
CA LEU A 509 16.46 -32.00 -1.64
C LEU A 509 17.30 -30.83 -2.15
N GLN A 510 18.32 -30.40 -1.42
CA GLN A 510 19.23 -29.33 -1.87
C GLN A 510 19.97 -29.72 -3.15
N LYS A 511 20.36 -30.99 -3.28
CA LYS A 511 20.99 -31.47 -4.50
C LYS A 511 19.99 -31.47 -5.68
N GLN A 512 18.78 -31.95 -5.45
CA GLN A 512 17.71 -31.89 -6.46
C GLN A 512 17.42 -30.45 -6.90
N LEU A 513 17.34 -29.53 -5.95
CA LEU A 513 17.15 -28.11 -6.25
C LEU A 513 18.27 -27.57 -7.14
N ALA A 514 19.52 -27.84 -6.78
CA ALA A 514 20.68 -27.39 -7.55
C ALA A 514 20.76 -27.99 -8.97
N GLU A 515 20.31 -29.25 -9.14
CA GLU A 515 20.22 -29.91 -10.44
C GLU A 515 19.13 -29.28 -11.31
N GLU A 516 17.93 -29.05 -10.77
CA GLU A 516 16.83 -28.38 -11.50
C GLU A 516 17.15 -26.91 -11.80
N GLU A 517 17.75 -26.15 -10.88
CA GLU A 517 18.21 -24.77 -11.13
C GLU A 517 19.25 -24.72 -12.27
N LYS A 518 20.11 -25.72 -12.40
CA LYS A 518 21.06 -25.81 -13.47
C LYS A 518 20.38 -26.07 -14.81
N ILE A 519 19.39 -26.96 -14.85
CA ILE A 519 18.59 -27.25 -16.04
C ILE A 519 17.84 -26.01 -16.51
N VAL A 520 17.25 -25.26 -15.58
CA VAL A 520 16.53 -24.02 -15.87
C VAL A 520 17.48 -22.96 -16.42
N LYS A 521 18.67 -22.79 -15.84
CA LYS A 521 19.69 -21.85 -16.36
C LYS A 521 20.20 -22.21 -17.75
N GLU A 522 20.40 -23.52 -18.04
CA GLU A 522 20.88 -23.97 -19.34
C GLU A 522 19.81 -23.81 -20.46
N ARG A 523 18.53 -23.76 -20.09
CA ARG A 523 17.42 -23.60 -21.04
C ARG A 523 17.15 -22.16 -21.45
N GLU A 524 17.79 -21.14 -20.84
CA GLU A 524 17.53 -19.72 -21.06
C GLU A 524 16.03 -19.44 -21.19
N LEU A 525 15.33 -19.35 -20.03
CA LEU A 525 13.91 -18.99 -20.02
C LEU A 525 13.74 -17.63 -20.73
N THR A 526 12.93 -17.60 -21.78
CA THR A 526 12.72 -16.40 -22.59
C THR A 526 11.34 -15.78 -22.40
N LEU A 527 10.36 -16.57 -21.96
CA LEU A 527 8.97 -16.15 -21.80
C LEU A 527 8.57 -15.97 -20.32
N VAL A 528 9.34 -16.58 -19.40
CA VAL A 528 9.00 -16.62 -17.98
C VAL A 528 10.16 -16.07 -17.15
N HIS A 529 9.93 -15.04 -16.37
CA HIS A 529 10.87 -14.51 -15.40
C HIS A 529 10.52 -15.05 -14.01
N GLU A 530 11.43 -15.84 -13.41
CA GLU A 530 11.22 -16.42 -12.06
C GLU A 530 11.86 -15.61 -10.92
N CYS A 531 12.61 -14.58 -11.25
CA CYS A 531 13.44 -13.85 -10.29
C CYS A 531 13.06 -12.37 -10.23
N VAL A 532 12.78 -11.90 -9.03
CA VAL A 532 12.62 -10.47 -8.76
C VAL A 532 13.99 -9.82 -8.78
N THR A 533 14.18 -8.81 -9.62
CA THR A 533 15.41 -8.02 -9.76
C THR A 533 15.18 -6.55 -9.39
N GLU A 534 16.23 -5.73 -9.48
CA GLU A 534 16.10 -4.29 -9.24
C GLU A 534 15.18 -3.59 -10.25
N ASP A 535 14.99 -4.16 -11.43
CA ASP A 535 14.13 -3.58 -12.46
C ASP A 535 12.64 -3.67 -12.07
N GLU A 536 12.19 -4.80 -11.49
CA GLU A 536 10.83 -4.96 -11.01
C GLU A 536 10.55 -4.03 -9.83
N ILE A 537 11.50 -3.92 -8.90
CA ILE A 537 11.41 -2.94 -7.80
C ILE A 537 11.33 -1.52 -8.38
N GLY A 538 12.16 -1.19 -9.37
CA GLY A 538 12.13 0.10 -10.06
C GLY A 538 10.79 0.39 -10.73
N LYS A 539 10.19 -0.59 -11.41
CA LYS A 539 8.85 -0.47 -12.03
C LYS A 539 7.77 -0.11 -10.99
N ILE A 540 7.81 -0.77 -9.82
CA ILE A 540 6.81 -0.54 -8.77
C ILE A 540 7.01 0.83 -8.13
N VAL A 541 8.25 1.22 -7.80
CA VAL A 541 8.54 2.56 -7.28
C VAL A 541 8.09 3.62 -8.28
N SER A 542 8.33 3.41 -9.59
CA SER A 542 7.84 4.29 -10.65
C SER A 542 6.31 4.40 -10.66
N LYS A 543 5.62 3.28 -10.51
CA LYS A 543 4.15 3.23 -10.44
C LYS A 543 3.59 3.99 -9.22
N TRP A 544 4.22 3.82 -8.05
CA TRP A 544 3.76 4.47 -6.82
C TRP A 544 4.07 5.97 -6.78
N THR A 545 5.24 6.36 -7.28
CA THR A 545 5.72 7.74 -7.20
C THR A 545 5.47 8.57 -8.47
N GLY A 546 5.13 7.90 -9.57
CA GLY A 546 5.02 8.53 -10.90
C GLY A 546 6.37 8.91 -11.52
N ILE A 547 7.50 8.42 -10.98
CA ILE A 547 8.85 8.73 -11.45
C ILE A 547 9.39 7.54 -12.23
N PRO A 548 9.93 7.71 -13.43
CA PRO A 548 10.54 6.62 -14.17
C PRO A 548 11.88 6.22 -13.56
N VAL A 549 11.84 5.28 -12.60
CA VAL A 549 13.04 4.83 -11.86
C VAL A 549 13.88 3.82 -12.65
N THR A 550 13.29 3.15 -13.65
CA THR A 550 13.96 2.14 -14.50
C THR A 550 15.13 2.67 -15.32
N ARG A 551 15.35 3.98 -15.34
CA ARG A 551 16.42 4.63 -16.14
C ARG A 551 17.56 5.22 -15.29
N LEU A 552 17.65 4.87 -14.01
CA LEU A 552 18.58 5.51 -13.05
C LEU A 552 20.06 5.11 -13.20
N ASN A 553 20.42 4.11 -13.99
CA ASN A 553 21.79 3.60 -13.94
C ASN A 553 22.77 4.29 -14.90
N GLU A 554 22.72 4.14 -16.18
CA GLU A 554 23.70 4.77 -17.07
C GLU A 554 23.14 5.91 -17.92
N SER A 555 21.89 5.83 -18.32
CA SER A 555 21.26 6.83 -19.20
C SER A 555 20.99 8.17 -18.50
N GLU A 556 20.78 8.20 -17.18
CA GLU A 556 20.55 9.45 -16.43
C GLU A 556 21.82 10.31 -16.30
N ARG A 557 22.98 9.67 -16.15
CA ARG A 557 24.27 10.37 -16.14
C ARG A 557 24.54 11.05 -17.48
N ASN A 558 24.28 10.34 -18.57
CA ASN A 558 24.41 10.87 -19.92
C ASN A 558 23.35 11.93 -20.23
N LYS A 559 22.09 11.73 -19.78
CA LYS A 559 21.04 12.75 -19.87
C LYS A 559 21.41 14.03 -19.12
N THR A 560 21.96 13.91 -17.91
CA THR A 560 22.39 15.09 -17.14
C THR A 560 23.57 15.82 -17.82
N LEU A 561 24.50 15.09 -18.41
CA LEU A 561 25.62 15.69 -19.16
C LEU A 561 25.15 16.41 -20.44
N ASN A 562 24.13 15.88 -21.11
CA ASN A 562 23.56 16.44 -22.34
C ASN A 562 22.36 17.35 -22.09
N LEU A 563 22.04 17.67 -20.81
CA LEU A 563 20.86 18.46 -20.44
C LEU A 563 20.80 19.80 -21.16
N GLY A 564 21.94 20.46 -21.33
CA GLY A 564 22.01 21.73 -22.05
C GLY A 564 21.50 21.62 -23.49
N ASP A 565 21.93 20.61 -24.24
CA ASP A 565 21.52 20.38 -25.61
C ASP A 565 20.04 20.03 -25.72
N GLU A 566 19.51 19.25 -24.76
CA GLU A 566 18.07 18.92 -24.68
C GLU A 566 17.22 20.17 -24.41
N LEU A 567 17.67 21.05 -23.50
CA LEU A 567 16.97 22.29 -23.22
C LEU A 567 16.97 23.24 -24.45
N HIS A 568 18.07 23.30 -25.20
CA HIS A 568 18.16 24.13 -26.42
C HIS A 568 17.26 23.65 -27.57
N LYS A 569 16.80 22.40 -27.57
CA LYS A 569 15.82 21.91 -28.55
C LYS A 569 14.47 22.65 -28.49
N ARG A 570 14.10 23.15 -27.32
CA ARG A 570 12.82 23.85 -27.09
C ARG A 570 13.00 25.34 -26.71
N VAL A 571 14.10 25.67 -26.03
CA VAL A 571 14.38 27.01 -25.53
C VAL A 571 15.35 27.72 -26.47
N VAL A 572 14.89 28.75 -27.16
CA VAL A 572 15.66 29.46 -28.18
C VAL A 572 16.21 30.78 -27.62
N GLY A 573 17.50 31.05 -27.88
CA GLY A 573 18.12 32.35 -27.63
C GLY A 573 18.38 32.72 -26.18
N GLN A 574 18.43 31.74 -25.29
CA GLN A 574 18.65 31.92 -23.84
C GLN A 574 19.85 31.10 -23.35
N ASP A 575 20.99 31.13 -24.09
CA ASP A 575 22.14 30.27 -23.86
C ASP A 575 22.72 30.39 -22.45
N GLU A 576 22.80 31.62 -21.92
CA GLU A 576 23.31 31.88 -20.57
C GLU A 576 22.35 31.29 -19.49
N ALA A 577 21.05 31.42 -19.71
CA ALA A 577 20.05 30.86 -18.78
C ALA A 577 20.12 29.33 -18.75
N VAL A 578 20.19 28.71 -19.92
CA VAL A 578 20.31 27.26 -20.05
C VAL A 578 21.62 26.77 -19.39
N ARG A 579 22.74 27.45 -19.67
CA ARG A 579 24.03 27.09 -19.08
C ARG A 579 24.03 27.15 -17.55
N LYS A 580 23.59 28.26 -16.96
CA LYS A 580 23.54 28.43 -15.48
C LYS A 580 22.64 27.39 -14.81
N VAL A 581 21.47 27.11 -15.38
CA VAL A 581 20.57 26.07 -14.87
C VAL A 581 21.22 24.69 -14.95
N THR A 582 21.79 24.34 -16.09
CA THR A 582 22.45 23.04 -16.30
C THR A 582 23.61 22.83 -15.32
N GLU A 583 24.48 23.84 -15.16
CA GLU A 583 25.62 23.77 -14.23
C GLU A 583 25.16 23.58 -12.77
N ALA A 584 24.10 24.26 -12.34
CA ALA A 584 23.56 24.11 -10.98
C ALA A 584 22.98 22.71 -10.75
N ILE A 585 22.26 22.17 -11.72
CA ILE A 585 21.69 20.81 -11.65
C ILE A 585 22.81 19.77 -11.67
N MET A 586 23.85 19.94 -12.51
CA MET A 586 25.01 19.05 -12.52
C MET A 586 25.71 19.02 -11.15
N ARG A 587 25.88 20.16 -10.49
CA ARG A 587 26.47 20.23 -9.14
C ARG A 587 25.64 19.44 -8.11
N SER A 588 24.31 19.53 -8.19
CA SER A 588 23.40 18.79 -7.30
C SER A 588 23.43 17.29 -7.56
N LYS A 589 23.31 16.88 -8.84
CA LYS A 589 23.32 15.46 -9.24
C LYS A 589 24.68 14.78 -9.01
N ALA A 590 25.76 15.52 -9.05
CA ALA A 590 27.11 15.04 -8.68
C ALA A 590 27.32 14.85 -7.17
N GLY A 591 26.33 15.20 -6.34
CA GLY A 591 26.43 15.07 -4.87
C GLY A 591 27.36 16.08 -4.21
N ILE A 592 27.74 17.17 -4.91
CA ILE A 592 28.63 18.21 -4.39
C ILE A 592 27.82 19.25 -3.58
N LYS A 593 26.53 19.41 -3.92
CA LYS A 593 25.62 20.31 -3.21
C LYS A 593 25.16 19.70 -1.88
N ASP A 594 24.81 20.55 -0.91
CA ASP A 594 24.22 20.14 0.35
C ASP A 594 22.94 19.29 0.12
N PRO A 595 22.90 18.04 0.59
CA PRO A 595 21.74 17.15 0.39
C PRO A 595 20.49 17.60 1.15
N GLY A 596 20.63 18.54 2.08
CA GLY A 596 19.51 19.13 2.81
C GLY A 596 18.70 20.14 2.01
N LYS A 597 19.16 20.57 0.82
CA LYS A 597 18.54 21.64 0.02
C LYS A 597 17.86 21.11 -1.25
N PRO A 598 16.93 21.86 -1.86
CA PRO A 598 16.34 21.50 -3.17
C PRO A 598 17.39 21.27 -4.25
N ILE A 599 17.08 20.48 -5.29
CA ILE A 599 17.99 20.20 -6.42
C ILE A 599 18.53 21.50 -7.02
N GLY A 600 17.66 22.49 -7.22
CA GLY A 600 18.00 23.81 -7.73
C GLY A 600 16.99 24.87 -7.29
N SER A 601 17.47 26.10 -7.09
CA SER A 601 16.65 27.23 -6.75
C SER A 601 17.03 28.43 -7.60
N PHE A 602 16.11 28.89 -8.46
CA PHE A 602 16.37 29.86 -9.50
C PHE A 602 15.40 31.02 -9.45
N LEU A 603 15.90 32.23 -9.68
CA LEU A 603 15.08 33.42 -9.95
C LEU A 603 15.25 33.86 -11.41
N PHE A 604 14.19 33.77 -12.19
CA PHE A 604 14.14 34.13 -13.60
C PHE A 604 13.59 35.55 -13.73
N LEU A 605 14.44 36.47 -14.20
CA LEU A 605 14.11 37.87 -14.43
C LEU A 605 13.99 38.15 -15.93
N GLY A 606 13.05 38.98 -16.31
CA GLY A 606 12.94 39.46 -17.70
C GLY A 606 11.53 39.73 -18.16
N PRO A 607 11.35 40.28 -19.33
CA PRO A 607 10.04 40.65 -19.88
C PRO A 607 9.13 39.42 -20.10
N THR A 608 7.88 39.67 -20.37
CA THR A 608 6.91 38.62 -20.64
C THR A 608 7.19 37.97 -22.00
N GLY A 609 7.00 36.63 -22.12
CA GLY A 609 7.08 35.95 -23.39
C GLY A 609 8.50 35.67 -23.93
N VAL A 610 9.55 35.74 -23.09
CA VAL A 610 10.95 35.44 -23.44
C VAL A 610 11.36 33.97 -23.18
N GLY A 611 10.45 33.12 -22.69
CA GLY A 611 10.71 31.70 -22.50
C GLY A 611 10.92 31.23 -21.07
N LYS A 612 10.68 32.08 -20.03
CA LYS A 612 10.82 31.69 -18.60
C LYS A 612 10.05 30.42 -18.23
N THR A 613 8.75 30.40 -18.52
CA THR A 613 7.88 29.24 -18.24
C THR A 613 8.19 28.05 -19.16
N GLU A 614 8.64 28.29 -20.40
CA GLU A 614 9.02 27.24 -21.33
C GLU A 614 10.28 26.49 -20.85
N LEU A 615 11.26 27.22 -20.32
CA LEU A 615 12.45 26.59 -19.71
C LEU A 615 12.04 25.72 -18.52
N ALA A 616 11.11 26.18 -17.65
CA ALA A 616 10.61 25.38 -16.53
C ALA A 616 9.91 24.10 -16.98
N LYS A 617 9.08 24.16 -18.04
CA LYS A 617 8.40 23.00 -18.63
C LYS A 617 9.39 22.03 -19.28
N THR A 618 10.36 22.55 -20.04
CA THR A 618 11.38 21.72 -20.69
C THR A 618 12.23 21.03 -19.64
N LEU A 619 12.53 21.71 -18.53
CA LEU A 619 13.27 21.16 -17.42
C LEU A 619 12.51 20.01 -16.75
N ALA A 620 11.19 20.16 -16.53
CA ALA A 620 10.34 19.09 -16.00
C ALA A 620 10.33 17.87 -16.94
N ALA A 621 10.15 18.12 -18.25
CA ALA A 621 10.18 17.06 -19.26
C ALA A 621 11.54 16.33 -19.34
N SER A 622 12.66 17.07 -19.24
CA SER A 622 14.00 16.48 -19.37
C SER A 622 14.46 15.73 -18.12
N LEU A 623 14.10 16.21 -16.91
CA LEU A 623 14.57 15.62 -15.64
C LEU A 623 13.58 14.64 -15.03
N PHE A 624 12.29 14.88 -15.23
CA PHE A 624 11.21 14.09 -14.64
C PHE A 624 10.35 13.37 -15.69
N ASP A 625 10.82 13.34 -16.96
CA ASP A 625 10.23 12.68 -18.13
C ASP A 625 8.75 13.03 -18.43
N ASP A 626 8.18 14.02 -17.75
CA ASP A 626 6.83 14.51 -17.98
C ASP A 626 6.76 16.03 -17.76
N GLU A 627 6.27 16.77 -18.76
CA GLU A 627 6.08 18.21 -18.65
C GLU A 627 4.96 18.62 -17.67
N ASN A 628 4.12 17.67 -17.25
CA ASN A 628 3.08 17.86 -16.24
C ASN A 628 3.60 17.71 -14.80
N ASN A 629 4.87 17.31 -14.62
CA ASN A 629 5.53 17.30 -13.31
C ASN A 629 5.99 18.71 -12.90
N ILE A 630 5.05 19.67 -13.03
CA ILE A 630 5.21 21.06 -12.62
C ILE A 630 4.05 21.46 -11.68
N VAL A 631 4.42 22.00 -10.52
CA VAL A 631 3.49 22.63 -9.60
C VAL A 631 3.57 24.14 -9.82
N ARG A 632 2.57 24.71 -10.47
CA ARG A 632 2.52 26.14 -10.74
C ARG A 632 1.66 26.86 -9.73
N ILE A 633 2.21 27.89 -9.10
CA ILE A 633 1.53 28.76 -8.13
C ILE A 633 1.68 30.19 -8.60
N ASP A 634 0.56 30.85 -8.88
CA ASP A 634 0.51 32.25 -9.29
C ASP A 634 0.48 33.13 -8.03
N MET A 635 1.52 33.91 -7.81
CA MET A 635 1.63 34.76 -6.63
C MET A 635 0.68 35.95 -6.60
N SER A 636 0.02 36.26 -7.69
CA SER A 636 -1.07 37.26 -7.72
C SER A 636 -2.29 36.84 -6.86
N GLU A 637 -2.45 35.53 -6.60
CA GLU A 637 -3.48 35.03 -5.70
C GLU A 637 -3.07 35.10 -4.21
N TYR A 638 -1.81 35.43 -3.92
CA TYR A 638 -1.21 35.41 -2.57
C TYR A 638 -0.70 36.78 -2.12
N MET A 639 -1.42 37.84 -2.51
CA MET A 639 -1.11 39.22 -2.16
C MET A 639 -1.50 39.57 -0.71
N GLU A 640 -2.46 38.85 -0.13
CA GLU A 640 -2.98 39.12 1.21
C GLU A 640 -2.41 38.12 2.23
N LYS A 641 -2.28 38.58 3.50
CA LYS A 641 -1.76 37.78 4.59
C LYS A 641 -2.49 36.44 4.80
N TYR A 642 -3.81 36.42 4.65
CA TYR A 642 -4.61 35.20 4.80
C TYR A 642 -4.35 34.18 3.69
N SER A 643 -3.90 34.61 2.54
CA SER A 643 -3.61 33.74 1.42
C SER A 643 -2.40 32.82 1.70
N VAL A 644 -1.48 33.23 2.57
CA VAL A 644 -0.31 32.42 2.96
C VAL A 644 -0.73 31.09 3.62
N SER A 645 -1.79 31.12 4.43
CA SER A 645 -2.33 29.90 5.04
C SER A 645 -2.86 28.89 4.00
N ARG A 646 -3.21 29.32 2.78
CA ARG A 646 -3.58 28.42 1.70
C ARG A 646 -2.38 27.65 1.14
N LEU A 647 -1.15 28.15 1.28
CA LEU A 647 0.06 27.45 0.84
C LEU A 647 0.42 26.28 1.74
N ILE A 648 0.37 26.48 3.05
CA ILE A 648 0.82 25.50 4.06
C ILE A 648 -0.32 24.86 4.86
N GLY A 649 -1.56 25.31 4.65
CA GLY A 649 -2.76 24.90 5.37
C GLY A 649 -3.23 25.90 6.42
N ALA A 650 -4.53 25.91 6.70
CA ALA A 650 -5.13 26.75 7.73
C ALA A 650 -4.84 26.21 9.14
N PRO A 651 -4.65 27.07 10.16
CA PRO A 651 -4.50 26.61 11.55
C PRO A 651 -5.76 25.86 12.04
N PRO A 652 -5.62 25.02 13.09
CA PRO A 652 -6.75 24.32 13.70
C PRO A 652 -7.88 25.27 14.10
N GLY A 653 -9.11 24.93 13.72
CA GLY A 653 -10.31 25.73 14.01
C GLY A 653 -10.68 26.77 12.94
N TYR A 654 -9.90 26.92 11.88
CA TYR A 654 -10.25 27.77 10.74
C TYR A 654 -10.83 26.96 9.57
N VAL A 655 -11.67 27.61 8.76
CA VAL A 655 -12.24 27.00 7.53
C VAL A 655 -11.10 26.61 6.59
N GLY A 656 -11.13 25.36 6.05
CA GLY A 656 -10.08 24.82 5.17
C GLY A 656 -8.95 24.05 5.88
N TYR A 657 -9.03 23.84 7.20
CA TYR A 657 -8.04 23.02 7.94
C TYR A 657 -7.94 21.57 7.41
N GLU A 658 -9.07 20.98 7.03
CA GLU A 658 -9.09 19.60 6.52
C GLU A 658 -8.50 19.46 5.12
N GLU A 659 -8.56 20.51 4.29
CA GLU A 659 -8.11 20.49 2.89
C GLU A 659 -6.56 20.45 2.76
N GLY A 660 -5.83 20.88 3.79
CA GLY A 660 -4.36 21.01 3.75
C GLY A 660 -3.87 22.21 2.92
N GLY A 661 -2.56 22.39 2.82
CA GLY A 661 -1.96 23.49 2.04
C GLY A 661 -1.80 23.13 0.56
N GLN A 662 -2.11 24.06 -0.34
CA GLN A 662 -1.99 23.83 -1.79
C GLN A 662 -0.56 23.47 -2.21
N LEU A 663 0.45 24.19 -1.69
CA LEU A 663 1.85 23.90 -1.98
C LEU A 663 2.28 22.56 -1.33
N THR A 664 1.98 22.38 -0.05
CA THR A 664 2.42 21.21 0.71
C THR A 664 1.77 19.92 0.21
N GLU A 665 0.47 19.93 -0.09
CA GLU A 665 -0.23 18.77 -0.66
C GLU A 665 0.21 18.46 -2.10
N ALA A 666 0.45 19.48 -2.93
CA ALA A 666 0.91 19.28 -4.29
C ALA A 666 2.31 18.63 -4.34
N VAL A 667 3.24 19.12 -3.51
CA VAL A 667 4.61 18.56 -3.44
C VAL A 667 4.60 17.19 -2.75
N ARG A 668 3.77 16.96 -1.74
CA ARG A 668 3.62 15.64 -1.12
C ARG A 668 3.17 14.58 -2.13
N ARG A 669 2.25 14.96 -3.03
CA ARG A 669 1.77 14.05 -4.10
C ARG A 669 2.76 13.92 -5.25
N LYS A 670 3.57 14.95 -5.53
CA LYS A 670 4.56 14.99 -6.60
C LYS A 670 5.90 15.48 -6.03
N PRO A 671 6.62 14.62 -5.25
CA PRO A 671 7.87 15.02 -4.60
C PRO A 671 9.00 15.32 -5.61
N TYR A 672 8.90 14.79 -6.82
CA TYR A 672 9.81 15.08 -7.95
C TYR A 672 9.10 15.97 -8.95
N SER A 673 9.23 17.26 -8.75
CA SER A 673 8.57 18.26 -9.59
C SER A 673 9.34 19.56 -9.67
N VAL A 674 9.04 20.34 -10.70
CA VAL A 674 9.42 21.75 -10.77
C VAL A 674 8.33 22.55 -10.08
N VAL A 675 8.68 23.26 -9.02
CA VAL A 675 7.76 24.18 -8.33
C VAL A 675 8.00 25.58 -8.88
N LEU A 676 7.03 26.08 -9.65
CA LEU A 676 7.08 27.36 -10.31
C LEU A 676 6.21 28.39 -9.57
N PHE A 677 6.86 29.37 -8.94
CA PHE A 677 6.20 30.54 -8.38
C PHE A 677 6.21 31.68 -9.40
N ASP A 678 5.05 31.94 -10.01
CA ASP A 678 4.92 32.98 -11.06
C ASP A 678 4.63 34.34 -10.43
N GLU A 679 5.27 35.41 -10.96
CA GLU A 679 5.11 36.79 -10.52
C GLU A 679 5.39 37.02 -9.01
N ILE A 680 6.54 36.50 -8.55
CA ILE A 680 6.92 36.48 -7.11
C ILE A 680 6.94 37.88 -6.46
N GLU A 681 7.13 38.96 -7.24
CA GLU A 681 7.09 40.35 -6.77
C GLU A 681 5.74 40.76 -6.21
N LYS A 682 4.66 40.03 -6.53
CA LYS A 682 3.30 40.30 -6.04
C LYS A 682 2.97 39.61 -4.72
N ALA A 683 3.82 38.68 -4.28
CA ALA A 683 3.58 37.89 -3.09
C ALA A 683 3.62 38.73 -1.81
N HIS A 684 2.75 38.38 -0.86
CA HIS A 684 2.84 38.96 0.49
C HIS A 684 4.17 38.64 1.17
N PRO A 685 4.76 39.53 1.97
CA PRO A 685 6.04 39.33 2.64
C PRO A 685 6.15 38.04 3.46
N ASP A 686 5.05 37.54 4.02
CA ASP A 686 5.05 36.28 4.79
C ASP A 686 5.26 35.02 3.92
N VAL A 687 4.99 35.09 2.61
CA VAL A 687 5.32 33.98 1.66
C VAL A 687 6.82 33.73 1.63
N PHE A 688 7.62 34.81 1.68
CA PHE A 688 9.09 34.69 1.68
C PHE A 688 9.62 33.95 2.91
N ASN A 689 8.93 34.05 4.06
CA ASN A 689 9.32 33.31 5.27
C ASN A 689 9.12 31.79 5.07
N VAL A 690 8.08 31.37 4.37
CA VAL A 690 7.86 29.95 3.98
C VAL A 690 8.93 29.51 2.99
N LEU A 691 9.20 30.34 1.96
CA LEU A 691 10.22 30.03 0.96
C LEU A 691 11.62 29.95 1.55
N LEU A 692 11.96 30.79 2.53
CA LEU A 692 13.23 30.71 3.23
C LEU A 692 13.43 29.35 3.90
N GLN A 693 12.39 28.82 4.52
CA GLN A 693 12.42 27.47 5.12
C GLN A 693 12.64 26.38 4.06
N VAL A 694 11.97 26.51 2.90
CA VAL A 694 12.17 25.58 1.77
C VAL A 694 13.61 25.62 1.26
N LEU A 695 14.17 26.85 1.08
CA LEU A 695 15.50 27.05 0.48
C LEU A 695 16.63 26.65 1.41
N ASP A 696 16.44 26.75 2.76
CA ASP A 696 17.47 26.42 3.74
C ASP A 696 17.43 24.94 4.14
N ASP A 697 16.26 24.49 4.59
CA ASP A 697 16.09 23.18 5.21
C ASP A 697 15.55 22.12 4.22
N GLY A 698 15.16 22.52 3.00
CA GLY A 698 14.54 21.66 2.01
C GLY A 698 13.23 20.99 2.48
N ARG A 699 12.56 21.58 3.47
CA ARG A 699 11.32 21.05 4.05
C ARG A 699 10.44 22.15 4.61
N VAL A 700 9.14 21.86 4.69
CA VAL A 700 8.15 22.74 5.34
C VAL A 700 7.21 21.88 6.18
N THR A 701 6.88 22.34 7.38
CA THR A 701 5.86 21.71 8.20
C THR A 701 4.50 22.33 7.87
N ASP A 702 3.53 21.50 7.50
CA ASP A 702 2.16 21.93 7.22
C ASP A 702 1.39 22.26 8.51
N SER A 703 0.19 22.80 8.38
CA SER A 703 -0.67 23.15 9.52
C SER A 703 -1.15 21.92 10.32
N LYS A 704 -1.03 20.72 9.79
CA LYS A 704 -1.35 19.45 10.46
C LYS A 704 -0.13 18.85 11.19
N GLY A 705 1.01 19.55 11.20
CA GLY A 705 2.25 19.09 11.81
C GLY A 705 3.08 18.13 10.94
N ARG A 706 2.68 17.88 9.69
CA ARG A 706 3.39 16.97 8.78
C ARG A 706 4.54 17.71 8.11
N THR A 707 5.71 17.10 8.08
CA THR A 707 6.86 17.61 7.36
C THR A 707 6.81 17.19 5.90
N VAL A 708 6.78 18.16 4.98
CA VAL A 708 6.81 17.94 3.54
C VAL A 708 8.22 18.22 3.02
N ASP A 709 8.78 17.25 2.28
CA ASP A 709 10.14 17.29 1.75
C ASP A 709 10.19 17.93 0.37
N PHE A 710 11.07 18.93 0.19
CA PHE A 710 11.33 19.66 -1.06
C PHE A 710 12.72 19.36 -1.63
N LYS A 711 13.50 18.44 -1.03
CA LYS A 711 14.88 18.17 -1.45
C LYS A 711 14.99 17.67 -2.88
N ASN A 712 13.95 16.99 -3.35
CA ASN A 712 13.89 16.43 -4.69
C ASN A 712 13.19 17.37 -5.70
N THR A 713 12.87 18.60 -5.31
CA THR A 713 12.22 19.59 -6.18
C THR A 713 13.21 20.58 -6.77
N ILE A 714 12.80 21.22 -7.86
CA ILE A 714 13.47 22.38 -8.44
C ILE A 714 12.57 23.58 -8.24
N ILE A 715 13.07 24.58 -7.52
CA ILE A 715 12.32 25.80 -7.23
C ILE A 715 12.63 26.86 -8.28
N ILE A 716 11.63 27.32 -8.98
CA ILE A 716 11.75 28.39 -9.98
C ILE A 716 10.81 29.52 -9.59
N LEU A 717 11.37 30.72 -9.47
CA LEU A 717 10.65 31.96 -9.19
C LEU A 717 10.72 32.82 -10.45
N THR A 718 9.61 33.32 -10.96
CA THR A 718 9.63 34.26 -12.07
C THR A 718 9.28 35.67 -11.64
N SER A 719 9.91 36.64 -12.22
CA SER A 719 9.62 38.06 -11.98
C SER A 719 9.78 38.90 -13.25
N ASN A 720 9.00 39.96 -13.31
CA ASN A 720 9.07 40.96 -14.37
C ASN A 720 9.79 42.24 -13.89
N LEU A 721 10.37 42.24 -12.69
CA LEU A 721 11.13 43.38 -12.16
C LEU A 721 12.31 43.72 -13.08
N GLY A 722 12.57 45.00 -13.27
CA GLY A 722 13.64 45.50 -14.11
C GLY A 722 13.48 45.23 -15.61
N SER A 723 12.33 44.70 -16.08
CA SER A 723 12.10 44.35 -17.49
C SER A 723 12.31 45.53 -18.43
N GLN A 724 12.00 46.73 -17.98
CA GLN A 724 12.16 47.94 -18.78
C GLN A 724 13.64 48.24 -19.06
N TYR A 725 14.51 48.08 -18.09
CA TYR A 725 15.96 48.23 -18.29
C TYR A 725 16.55 47.17 -19.20
N LEU A 726 15.97 45.97 -19.19
CA LEU A 726 16.40 44.90 -20.08
C LEU A 726 15.95 45.15 -21.52
N LEU A 727 14.80 45.77 -21.75
CA LEU A 727 14.31 46.14 -23.09
C LEU A 727 15.12 47.26 -23.69
N ASP A 728 15.43 48.30 -22.87
CA ASP A 728 16.16 49.48 -23.33
C ASP A 728 17.69 49.26 -23.39
N GLY A 729 18.19 48.25 -22.73
CA GLY A 729 19.65 47.99 -22.53
C GLY A 729 20.28 46.97 -23.43
N ILE A 730 19.67 46.58 -24.56
CA ILE A 730 20.27 45.63 -25.50
C ILE A 730 21.33 46.34 -26.34
N GLY A 731 22.54 45.79 -26.42
CA GLY A 731 23.56 46.18 -27.33
C GLY A 731 23.29 45.69 -28.76
N GLU A 732 24.01 46.23 -29.76
CA GLU A 732 23.90 45.80 -31.15
C GLU A 732 24.18 44.30 -31.34
N ASN A 733 24.90 43.67 -30.38
CA ASN A 733 25.22 42.25 -30.38
C ASN A 733 24.17 41.37 -29.65
N GLY A 734 23.02 41.91 -29.23
CA GLY A 734 21.99 41.17 -28.48
C GLY A 734 22.34 40.84 -27.02
N GLU A 735 23.43 41.41 -26.49
CA GLU A 735 23.83 41.25 -25.10
C GLU A 735 23.33 42.36 -24.20
N ILE A 736 23.06 42.06 -22.90
CA ILE A 736 22.65 43.03 -21.91
C ILE A 736 23.86 43.89 -21.53
N LYS A 737 23.71 45.22 -21.61
CA LYS A 737 24.79 46.12 -21.17
C LYS A 737 25.03 46.00 -19.66
N PRO A 738 26.30 45.98 -19.17
CA PRO A 738 26.59 45.84 -17.75
C PRO A 738 26.00 46.91 -16.84
N GLU A 739 25.70 48.08 -17.38
CA GLU A 739 25.00 49.15 -16.68
C GLU A 739 23.54 48.81 -16.37
N CYS A 740 22.86 48.19 -17.33
CA CYS A 740 21.46 47.77 -17.19
C CYS A 740 21.34 46.60 -16.22
N GLU A 741 22.28 45.65 -16.24
CA GLU A 741 22.37 44.58 -15.26
C GLU A 741 22.44 45.11 -13.84
N LYS A 742 23.28 46.12 -13.61
CA LYS A 742 23.41 46.79 -12.29
C LYS A 742 22.09 47.47 -11.87
N LEU A 743 21.37 48.10 -12.79
CA LEU A 743 20.09 48.72 -12.48
C LEU A 743 19.03 47.66 -12.11
N VAL A 744 18.94 46.57 -12.84
CA VAL A 744 18.07 45.45 -12.52
C VAL A 744 18.38 44.84 -11.16
N MET A 745 19.68 44.65 -10.86
CA MET A 745 20.12 44.15 -9.53
C MET A 745 19.82 45.13 -8.40
N ASN A 746 19.85 46.45 -8.64
CA ASN A 746 19.44 47.43 -7.64
C ASN A 746 17.93 47.39 -7.36
N ASP A 747 17.10 47.29 -8.38
CA ASP A 747 15.65 47.14 -8.23
C ASP A 747 15.32 45.82 -7.46
N LEU A 748 16.04 44.77 -7.78
CA LEU A 748 15.89 43.49 -7.09
C LEU A 748 16.21 43.61 -5.59
N ARG A 749 17.32 44.28 -5.24
CA ARG A 749 17.72 44.50 -3.85
C ARG A 749 16.76 45.45 -3.12
N ALA A 750 16.09 46.35 -3.82
CA ALA A 750 15.05 47.21 -3.24
C ALA A 750 13.77 46.44 -2.95
N SER A 751 13.43 45.41 -3.78
CA SER A 751 12.18 44.65 -3.69
C SER A 751 12.25 43.42 -2.81
N PHE A 752 13.43 42.79 -2.72
CA PHE A 752 13.64 41.57 -1.96
C PHE A 752 14.67 41.72 -0.86
N ARG A 753 14.46 41.01 0.25
CA ARG A 753 15.44 41.02 1.38
C ARG A 753 16.74 40.35 0.93
N PRO A 754 17.90 40.88 1.31
CA PRO A 754 19.19 40.31 0.95
C PRO A 754 19.35 38.84 1.35
N GLU A 755 18.77 38.45 2.51
CA GLU A 755 18.81 37.08 3.00
C GLU A 755 18.11 36.10 2.10
N PHE A 756 17.04 36.51 1.42
CA PHE A 756 16.33 35.68 0.45
C PHE A 756 17.13 35.49 -0.85
N LEU A 757 17.68 36.59 -1.39
CA LEU A 757 18.49 36.53 -2.61
C LEU A 757 19.75 35.69 -2.46
N ASN A 758 20.38 35.70 -1.28
CA ASN A 758 21.60 34.94 -1.00
C ASN A 758 21.37 33.43 -0.84
N ARG A 759 20.11 32.98 -0.77
CA ARG A 759 19.74 31.56 -0.66
C ARG A 759 19.39 30.91 -1.98
N LEU A 760 19.24 31.72 -3.02
CA LEU A 760 19.04 31.23 -4.38
C LEU A 760 20.38 30.76 -4.96
N ASP A 761 20.33 29.63 -5.69
CA ASP A 761 21.53 29.11 -6.38
C ASP A 761 21.99 30.07 -7.50
N GLU A 762 21.02 30.55 -8.31
CA GLU A 762 21.34 31.47 -9.41
C GLU A 762 20.21 32.47 -9.67
N ILE A 763 20.60 33.70 -9.97
CA ILE A 763 19.69 34.73 -10.49
C ILE A 763 19.98 34.82 -12.00
N ILE A 764 18.96 34.61 -12.80
CA ILE A 764 19.07 34.43 -14.24
C ILE A 764 18.27 35.54 -14.97
N MET A 765 18.96 36.32 -15.79
CA MET A 765 18.34 37.36 -16.59
C MET A 765 18.05 36.83 -18.00
N PHE A 766 16.79 36.83 -18.38
CA PHE A 766 16.33 36.45 -19.73
C PHE A 766 16.46 37.61 -20.67
N LYS A 767 17.15 37.38 -21.78
CA LYS A 767 17.35 38.37 -22.84
C LYS A 767 16.06 38.53 -23.67
N PRO A 768 15.72 39.74 -24.11
CA PRO A 768 14.67 39.91 -25.12
C PRO A 768 15.01 39.14 -26.40
N LEU A 769 13.98 38.61 -27.07
CA LEU A 769 14.15 37.80 -28.27
C LEU A 769 14.50 38.64 -29.49
N THR A 770 15.46 38.19 -30.27
CA THR A 770 15.80 38.79 -31.59
C THR A 770 14.87 38.26 -32.69
N LYS A 771 14.87 38.94 -33.86
CA LYS A 771 14.07 38.49 -35.02
C LYS A 771 14.47 37.06 -35.46
N ASP A 772 15.75 36.72 -35.40
CA ASP A 772 16.23 35.38 -35.74
C ASP A 772 15.74 34.33 -34.76
N ASN A 773 15.73 34.64 -33.46
CA ASN A 773 15.12 33.79 -32.42
C ASN A 773 13.65 33.52 -32.67
N ILE A 774 12.90 34.54 -33.10
CA ILE A 774 11.48 34.41 -33.46
C ILE A 774 11.29 33.48 -34.66
N GLY A 775 12.16 33.57 -35.68
CA GLY A 775 12.12 32.63 -36.80
C GLY A 775 12.29 31.16 -36.37
N ASN A 776 13.21 30.92 -35.45
CA ASN A 776 13.40 29.56 -34.89
C ASN A 776 12.21 29.10 -34.06
N ILE A 777 11.59 29.99 -33.29
CA ILE A 777 10.36 29.69 -32.52
C ILE A 777 9.21 29.34 -33.47
N ILE A 778 9.05 30.05 -34.59
CA ILE A 778 8.06 29.70 -35.61
C ILE A 778 8.29 28.28 -36.14
N ASN A 779 9.52 27.91 -36.43
CA ASN A 779 9.83 26.54 -36.88
C ASN A 779 9.45 25.46 -35.84
N LEU A 780 9.68 25.73 -34.56
CA LEU A 780 9.25 24.82 -33.46
C LEU A 780 7.71 24.70 -33.37
N LEU A 781 6.99 25.82 -33.44
CA LEU A 781 5.53 25.81 -33.42
C LEU A 781 4.93 25.11 -34.65
N MET A 782 5.57 25.24 -35.81
CA MET A 782 5.19 24.49 -37.00
C MET A 782 5.46 23.00 -36.90
N LYS A 783 6.52 22.60 -36.22
CA LYS A 783 6.79 21.19 -35.90
C LYS A 783 5.73 20.60 -34.99
N GLU A 784 5.29 21.35 -33.96
CA GLU A 784 4.18 20.96 -33.09
C GLU A 784 2.85 20.84 -33.87
N LEU A 785 2.60 21.74 -34.81
CA LEU A 785 1.41 21.68 -35.66
C LEU A 785 1.44 20.44 -36.57
N ASN A 786 2.58 20.15 -37.20
CA ASN A 786 2.74 18.97 -38.04
C ASN A 786 2.59 17.67 -37.26
N ALA A 787 3.11 17.57 -36.04
CA ALA A 787 2.90 16.42 -35.16
C ALA A 787 1.40 16.18 -34.83
N ARG A 788 0.61 17.24 -34.68
CA ARG A 788 -0.86 17.14 -34.50
C ARG A 788 -1.61 16.70 -35.75
N LEU A 789 -1.02 16.89 -36.92
CA LEU A 789 -1.60 16.53 -38.22
C LEU A 789 -1.09 15.18 -38.75
N GLU A 790 -0.18 14.52 -38.04
CA GLU A 790 0.43 13.25 -38.42
C GLU A 790 -0.60 12.16 -38.63
N ASP A 791 -1.60 12.06 -37.75
CA ASP A 791 -2.74 11.11 -37.85
C ASP A 791 -3.57 11.29 -39.15
N LYS A 792 -3.46 12.49 -39.80
CA LYS A 792 -4.15 12.81 -41.04
C LYS A 792 -3.24 12.75 -42.27
N GLU A 793 -1.95 12.40 -42.06
CA GLU A 793 -0.93 12.35 -43.09
C GLU A 793 -0.79 13.68 -43.84
N ILE A 794 -1.02 14.85 -43.22
CA ILE A 794 -0.94 16.17 -43.82
C ILE A 794 0.25 16.92 -43.26
N THR A 795 1.09 17.50 -44.15
CA THR A 795 2.23 18.33 -43.77
C THR A 795 1.98 19.80 -44.12
N VAL A 796 2.36 20.70 -43.21
CA VAL A 796 2.25 22.17 -43.44
C VAL A 796 3.66 22.77 -43.54
N LYS A 797 3.92 23.49 -44.61
CA LYS A 797 5.19 24.22 -44.84
C LYS A 797 4.93 25.74 -44.99
N LEU A 798 5.89 26.54 -44.52
CA LEU A 798 5.87 28.00 -44.65
C LEU A 798 6.89 28.44 -45.68
N SER A 799 6.51 29.35 -46.55
CA SER A 799 7.46 30.08 -47.39
C SER A 799 8.26 31.11 -46.56
N ASP A 800 9.40 31.59 -47.09
CA ASP A 800 10.18 32.62 -46.39
C ASP A 800 9.45 33.98 -46.35
N SER A 801 8.62 34.30 -47.35
CA SER A 801 7.69 35.43 -47.33
C SER A 801 6.64 35.32 -46.24
N ALA A 802 6.02 34.13 -46.06
CA ALA A 802 5.07 33.88 -45.01
C ALA A 802 5.70 33.99 -43.60
N LYS A 803 6.93 33.48 -43.43
CA LYS A 803 7.67 33.64 -42.17
C LYS A 803 7.91 35.12 -41.85
N ALA A 804 8.35 35.91 -42.83
CA ALA A 804 8.55 37.35 -42.65
C ALA A 804 7.22 38.07 -42.26
N GLY A 805 6.12 37.70 -42.91
CA GLY A 805 4.78 38.24 -42.62
C GLY A 805 4.31 37.86 -41.20
N ILE A 806 4.57 36.63 -40.77
CA ILE A 806 4.21 36.17 -39.43
C ILE A 806 5.06 36.90 -38.36
N ILE A 807 6.36 37.13 -38.61
CA ILE A 807 7.22 37.91 -37.70
C ILE A 807 6.71 39.36 -37.62
N ALA A 808 6.36 39.98 -38.70
CA ALA A 808 5.87 41.36 -38.74
C ALA A 808 4.52 41.52 -38.02
N GLY A 809 3.61 40.55 -38.15
CA GLY A 809 2.28 40.63 -37.56
C GLY A 809 2.14 40.02 -36.15
N GLY A 810 3.05 39.13 -35.74
CA GLY A 810 2.96 38.35 -34.51
C GLY A 810 4.01 38.67 -33.44
N TYR A 811 5.02 39.46 -33.74
CA TYR A 811 6.07 39.85 -32.81
C TYR A 811 5.87 41.27 -32.25
N ASP A 812 5.94 41.35 -30.93
CA ASP A 812 5.95 42.62 -30.20
C ASP A 812 7.16 42.60 -29.23
N PRO A 813 8.07 43.62 -29.27
CA PRO A 813 9.23 43.64 -28.39
C PRO A 813 8.91 43.60 -26.89
N VAL A 814 7.73 44.12 -26.49
CA VAL A 814 7.31 44.17 -25.08
C VAL A 814 6.71 42.85 -24.62
N TYR A 815 5.94 42.18 -25.49
CA TYR A 815 5.21 40.95 -25.17
C TYR A 815 5.93 39.68 -25.66
N GLY A 816 7.05 39.82 -26.36
CA GLY A 816 7.90 38.74 -26.86
C GLY A 816 7.18 37.78 -27.84
N ALA A 817 7.33 36.50 -27.64
CA ALA A 817 6.71 35.44 -28.44
C ALA A 817 5.24 35.10 -28.06
N ARG A 818 4.69 35.68 -27.00
CA ARG A 818 3.32 35.37 -26.55
C ARG A 818 2.23 35.70 -27.56
N PRO A 819 2.27 36.83 -28.28
CA PRO A 819 1.33 37.13 -29.34
C PRO A 819 1.48 36.22 -30.56
N LEU A 820 2.67 35.74 -30.83
CA LEU A 820 3.02 34.89 -31.98
C LEU A 820 2.20 33.60 -32.05
N LYS A 821 2.05 32.91 -30.94
CA LYS A 821 1.25 31.67 -30.87
C LYS A 821 -0.22 31.94 -31.22
N ARG A 822 -0.77 33.03 -30.71
CA ARG A 822 -2.17 33.44 -31.03
C ARG A 822 -2.30 33.86 -32.51
N TYR A 823 -1.30 34.52 -33.05
CA TYR A 823 -1.29 34.93 -34.45
C TYR A 823 -1.24 33.72 -35.36
N LEU A 824 -0.39 32.73 -35.09
CA LEU A 824 -0.35 31.48 -35.83
C LEU A 824 -1.67 30.69 -35.76
N GLN A 825 -2.29 30.60 -34.59
CA GLN A 825 -3.59 29.95 -34.44
C GLN A 825 -4.67 30.63 -35.25
N LYS A 826 -4.73 31.98 -35.21
CA LYS A 826 -5.75 32.77 -35.89
C LYS A 826 -5.55 32.80 -37.40
N THR A 827 -4.32 32.72 -37.87
CA THR A 827 -4.01 32.81 -39.31
C THR A 827 -3.73 31.43 -39.90
N VAL A 828 -2.61 30.80 -39.56
CA VAL A 828 -2.13 29.56 -40.17
C VAL A 828 -3.04 28.38 -39.88
N GLU A 829 -3.33 28.13 -38.61
CA GLU A 829 -4.19 26.99 -38.23
C GLU A 829 -5.61 27.14 -38.80
N THR A 830 -6.14 28.36 -38.83
CA THR A 830 -7.47 28.60 -39.39
C THR A 830 -7.50 28.42 -40.91
N LEU A 831 -6.43 28.80 -41.64
CA LEU A 831 -6.33 28.54 -43.07
C LEU A 831 -6.20 27.04 -43.36
N CYS A 832 -5.39 26.33 -42.64
CA CYS A 832 -5.26 24.87 -42.74
C CYS A 832 -6.60 24.17 -42.45
N ALA A 833 -7.29 24.58 -41.37
CA ALA A 833 -8.59 24.01 -41.03
C ALA A 833 -9.64 24.21 -42.11
N LYS A 834 -9.67 25.40 -42.77
CA LYS A 834 -10.59 25.64 -43.90
C LYS A 834 -10.32 24.71 -45.08
N LEU A 835 -9.06 24.48 -45.45
CA LEU A 835 -8.73 23.57 -46.54
C LEU A 835 -9.05 22.11 -46.22
N ILE A 836 -8.80 21.67 -44.99
CA ILE A 836 -9.13 20.32 -44.54
C ILE A 836 -10.65 20.10 -44.51
N LEU A 837 -11.41 21.03 -43.96
CA LEU A 837 -12.89 20.94 -43.90
C LEU A 837 -13.55 21.03 -45.27
N ALA A 838 -12.95 21.75 -46.23
CA ALA A 838 -13.42 21.82 -47.59
C ALA A 838 -13.07 20.58 -48.43
N ASN A 839 -12.48 19.56 -47.84
CA ASN A 839 -11.96 18.36 -48.50
C ASN A 839 -11.04 18.67 -49.72
N SER A 840 -10.34 19.81 -49.61
CA SER A 840 -9.43 20.27 -50.68
C SER A 840 -8.01 19.66 -50.57
N VAL A 841 -7.76 18.88 -49.49
CA VAL A 841 -6.47 18.26 -49.16
C VAL A 841 -6.74 16.77 -48.85
N ALA A 842 -5.98 15.88 -49.44
CA ALA A 842 -6.00 14.43 -49.22
C ALA A 842 -4.84 13.99 -48.29
N PRO A 843 -4.93 12.80 -47.65
CA PRO A 843 -3.78 12.20 -46.96
C PRO A 843 -2.55 12.15 -47.89
N GLY A 844 -1.37 12.51 -47.39
CA GLY A 844 -0.13 12.62 -48.16
C GLY A 844 0.15 14.00 -48.76
N ASP A 845 -0.80 14.94 -48.70
CA ASP A 845 -0.61 16.27 -49.29
C ASP A 845 0.18 17.24 -48.41
N THR A 846 0.89 18.18 -49.03
CA THR A 846 1.55 19.29 -48.35
C THR A 846 0.75 20.60 -48.54
N ILE A 847 0.44 21.29 -47.43
CA ILE A 847 -0.14 22.64 -47.47
C ILE A 847 1.00 23.66 -47.41
N LEU A 848 1.14 24.46 -48.44
CA LEU A 848 2.09 25.58 -48.47
C LEU A 848 1.38 26.86 -48.06
N ILE A 849 1.89 27.52 -47.03
CA ILE A 849 1.46 28.85 -46.62
C ILE A 849 2.40 29.90 -47.23
N ASP A 850 1.84 30.85 -47.95
CA ASP A 850 2.60 31.92 -48.58
C ASP A 850 1.95 33.31 -48.27
N ASP A 851 2.76 34.37 -48.32
CA ASP A 851 2.30 35.75 -48.20
C ASP A 851 2.35 36.44 -49.57
N THR A 852 1.17 36.74 -50.09
CA THR A 852 1.00 37.39 -51.39
C THR A 852 0.98 38.93 -51.29
N GLY A 853 1.33 39.53 -50.15
CA GLY A 853 1.29 40.99 -49.91
C GLY A 853 -0.09 41.52 -49.50
N ASN A 854 -1.16 40.73 -49.69
CA ASN A 854 -2.51 41.01 -49.24
C ASN A 854 -2.91 40.13 -48.01
N GLY A 855 -1.94 39.42 -47.41
CA GLY A 855 -2.11 38.52 -46.29
C GLY A 855 -1.74 37.06 -46.59
N LEU A 856 -1.70 36.23 -45.55
CA LEU A 856 -1.33 34.83 -45.66
C LEU A 856 -2.40 34.04 -46.44
N THR A 857 -1.95 33.22 -47.36
CA THR A 857 -2.77 32.30 -48.16
C THR A 857 -2.25 30.88 -48.06
N ALA A 858 -3.16 29.91 -48.08
CA ALA A 858 -2.81 28.50 -48.01
C ALA A 858 -3.15 27.83 -49.35
N VAL A 859 -2.19 27.14 -49.91
CA VAL A 859 -2.35 26.46 -51.22
C VAL A 859 -1.93 24.99 -51.03
N ARG A 860 -2.69 24.10 -51.67
CA ARG A 860 -2.28 22.67 -51.75
C ARG A 860 -1.08 22.59 -52.70
N GLN A 861 0.00 22.05 -52.26
CA GLN A 861 1.13 21.68 -53.07
C GLN A 861 1.03 20.17 -53.37
N THR A 862 0.70 19.83 -54.61
CA THR A 862 0.83 18.47 -55.12
C THR A 862 2.27 18.29 -55.57
N ASP A 863 2.96 17.28 -55.03
CA ASP A 863 4.32 16.93 -55.48
C ASP A 863 4.31 16.49 -56.96
#